data_56124c1e03456781c3bec684d334ee95
#
_entry.id   56124c1e03456781c3bec684d334ee95
#
_cell.length_a   1.000
_cell.length_b   1.000
_cell.length_c   1.000
_cell.angle_alpha   90.00
_cell.angle_beta   90.00
_cell.angle_gamma   90.00
#
_symmetry.space_group_name_H-M   'P 1'
#
loop_
_entity.id
_entity.type
_entity.pdbx_description
1 polymer ?
#
loop_
_entity_poly.entity_id
_entity_poly.type
_entity_poly.pdbx_seq_one_letter_code
_entity_poly.pdbx_strand_id
1 'polypeptide(L)'
;MSDVFSSTSTLPPTLLVPRGASRVVARSPASGAGRAVTDGTGHGAPERTTGEWPVRNETIVVRDVTLESGDRVDAVQVHYRLEGAINAARDNVVLVIHALTGTVHASAWWKGVIGPGAALDPTKHAILCANLLGGCDGTTGPSNDDPDALPSITTRDQAALLARLLDALDVTTPLLVCGGSLGGMVTLEFAASFPERIRGAVCLAAPAVQTAQGLAWNAIMRRAIALGGERDGLALARMVGMLSYRTPEGLERRFGRSQNDRGTFQVNSWLDAHGEKLVQRFDATSYGALIDAMDVHDVGRGRGGVNAALAPVADRLVGVGIPGDLLYPDHAVREWVDASGATYVELPSVHGHDAFLLEIDRVARVITTAVRAAEQREAHGARRPSVVSVVESGASPRAPLGTHAAKPLRIALAGCGHVGGSLLDLFGEREAANPDGPHIRVERVLVRDASRPRPALEQAMARGILPADAVITDPTALLDDDIDVLVEAIGGTTTARTLVETALRRGIRVVTANKALLGERGAALQALARANGTRLDFEGAVCGAIPIVRCVRTGAAGVGITKVSGILNGTSNYVLERVAEGHSLAEAIATAQRLGYAEADPTRDLNGQDAEDKLRILAWLAFGIEPASLKVIRRGIDAETAAWATRVAADGDRVKLIASVAREGNEYVARILPTRVTGDDVWAQVSGPFNRVVIESETAGARVFQGPGAGGLATAGAVLADVLS
;
A
#
# COMPACT_ATOMS: atom_id res chain seq x y z
N MET A 1 8.56 37.91 20.06
CA MET A 1 7.12 37.75 20.38
C MET A 1 6.90 36.29 20.62
N SER A 2 7.20 35.91 21.83
CA SER A 2 6.97 34.64 22.49
C SER A 2 5.62 34.75 23.20
N ASP A 3 5.07 33.60 23.51
CA ASP A 3 3.88 33.34 24.33
C ASP A 3 2.52 33.46 23.61
N VAL A 4 2.00 32.26 23.31
CA VAL A 4 0.63 31.78 23.58
C VAL A 4 0.56 30.31 23.16
N PHE A 5 0.62 29.38 24.13
CA PHE A 5 -0.06 28.08 24.18
C PHE A 5 0.43 27.30 25.41
N SER A 6 -0.16 27.65 26.54
CA SER A 6 -0.14 26.78 27.72
C SER A 6 -1.49 26.97 28.42
N SER A 7 -2.41 26.05 28.19
CA SER A 7 -3.51 25.79 29.11
C SER A 7 -3.88 24.30 29.07
N THR A 8 -3.37 23.57 30.04
CA THR A 8 -3.82 22.24 30.43
C THR A 8 -5.24 22.32 30.99
N SER A 9 -6.20 21.77 30.25
CA SER A 9 -7.55 21.53 30.76
C SER A 9 -7.68 20.04 31.06
N THR A 10 -7.66 19.71 32.35
CA THR A 10 -7.99 18.40 32.92
C THR A 10 -9.47 18.12 32.76
N LEU A 11 -9.83 17.06 32.03
CA LEU A 11 -11.19 16.50 32.05
C LEU A 11 -11.39 15.67 33.33
N PRO A 12 -12.59 15.71 33.96
CA PRO A 12 -12.88 14.93 35.15
C PRO A 12 -13.06 13.43 34.83
N PRO A 13 -12.77 12.52 35.77
CA PRO A 13 -12.90 11.08 35.56
C PRO A 13 -14.37 10.66 35.47
N THR A 14 -14.71 9.91 34.45
CA THR A 14 -16.03 9.29 34.26
C THR A 14 -16.24 8.20 35.31
N LEU A 15 -17.27 8.32 36.12
CA LEU A 15 -17.72 7.31 37.08
C LEU A 15 -18.20 6.05 36.34
N LEU A 16 -17.58 4.93 36.64
CA LEU A 16 -18.02 3.59 36.24
C LEU A 16 -19.28 3.22 37.07
N VAL A 17 -20.41 3.11 36.37
CA VAL A 17 -21.64 2.53 36.94
C VAL A 17 -21.69 1.05 36.54
N PRO A 18 -21.98 0.09 37.43
CA PRO A 18 -22.07 -1.33 37.07
C PRO A 18 -23.27 -1.58 36.15
N ARG A 19 -23.03 -2.20 35.00
CA ARG A 19 -24.05 -2.55 33.97
C ARG A 19 -24.89 -3.74 34.46
N GLY A 20 -26.21 -3.53 34.58
CA GLY A 20 -27.19 -4.63 34.71
C GLY A 20 -27.42 -5.33 33.38
N ALA A 21 -27.76 -6.63 33.40
CA ALA A 21 -28.01 -7.44 32.23
C ALA A 21 -29.09 -6.81 31.31
N SER A 22 -28.70 -6.39 30.14
CA SER A 22 -29.57 -5.77 29.14
C SER A 22 -30.25 -6.83 28.28
N ARG A 23 -31.55 -6.72 28.07
CA ARG A 23 -32.33 -7.53 27.12
C ARG A 23 -32.15 -6.94 25.73
N VAL A 24 -31.65 -7.73 24.82
CA VAL A 24 -31.53 -7.34 23.40
C VAL A 24 -32.92 -7.31 22.76
N VAL A 25 -33.30 -6.18 22.21
CA VAL A 25 -34.56 -5.98 21.47
C VAL A 25 -34.35 -6.30 20.00
N ALA A 26 -35.05 -7.35 19.51
CA ALA A 26 -35.08 -7.64 18.09
C ALA A 26 -35.98 -6.64 17.34
N ARG A 27 -35.48 -6.01 16.28
CA ARG A 27 -36.29 -5.14 15.42
C ARG A 27 -37.28 -6.00 14.59
N SER A 28 -38.54 -5.59 14.61
CA SER A 28 -39.53 -6.09 13.65
C SER A 28 -39.32 -5.38 12.29
N PRO A 29 -39.39 -6.10 11.16
CA PRO A 29 -39.36 -5.48 9.84
C PRO A 29 -40.59 -4.60 9.65
N ALA A 30 -40.43 -3.43 9.06
CA ALA A 30 -41.53 -2.56 8.65
C ALA A 30 -42.49 -3.34 7.72
N SER A 31 -43.74 -3.38 8.11
CA SER A 31 -44.94 -4.00 7.51
C SER A 31 -44.82 -4.52 6.07
N GLY A 32 -44.70 -5.82 5.92
CA GLY A 32 -44.86 -6.58 4.69
C GLY A 32 -45.06 -8.03 5.01
N ALA A 33 -46.32 -8.47 5.21
CA ALA A 33 -46.86 -9.84 5.32
C ALA A 33 -46.06 -10.84 6.19
N GLY A 34 -46.57 -11.05 7.40
CA GLY A 34 -46.05 -12.02 8.38
C GLY A 34 -46.00 -13.45 7.90
N ARG A 35 -44.94 -14.12 8.28
CA ARG A 35 -44.90 -15.59 8.42
C ARG A 35 -44.27 -15.99 9.77
N ALA A 36 -44.89 -16.98 10.37
CA ALA A 36 -44.62 -17.46 11.71
C ALA A 36 -43.21 -18.00 11.88
N VAL A 37 -42.63 -17.71 13.06
CA VAL A 37 -41.40 -18.32 13.57
C VAL A 37 -41.65 -19.82 13.75
N THR A 38 -40.92 -20.65 13.01
CA THR A 38 -40.86 -22.11 13.28
C THR A 38 -39.49 -22.41 13.91
N ASP A 39 -39.52 -23.04 15.09
CA ASP A 39 -38.35 -23.69 15.69
C ASP A 39 -37.76 -24.73 14.74
N GLY A 40 -36.47 -24.58 14.56
CA GLY A 40 -35.46 -25.42 13.93
C GLY A 40 -35.91 -26.56 13.00
N THR A 41 -35.30 -26.61 11.83
CA THR A 41 -35.34 -27.65 10.80
C THR A 41 -36.49 -27.55 9.79
N GLY A 42 -36.41 -26.60 8.92
CA GLY A 42 -37.20 -26.57 7.70
C GLY A 42 -36.51 -25.77 6.62
N HIS A 43 -35.87 -26.45 5.67
CA HIS A 43 -35.40 -25.78 4.46
C HIS A 43 -36.63 -25.30 3.67
N GLY A 44 -36.89 -23.99 3.74
CA GLY A 44 -37.92 -23.35 2.95
C GLY A 44 -37.68 -23.58 1.44
N ALA A 45 -38.77 -23.83 0.70
CA ALA A 45 -38.70 -23.97 -0.75
C ALA A 45 -38.21 -22.65 -1.36
N PRO A 46 -37.35 -22.66 -2.41
CA PRO A 46 -36.79 -21.44 -3.01
C PRO A 46 -37.92 -20.56 -3.56
N GLU A 47 -37.85 -19.26 -3.22
CA GLU A 47 -38.72 -18.25 -3.81
C GLU A 47 -38.41 -18.16 -5.31
N ARG A 48 -39.41 -18.49 -6.17
CA ARG A 48 -39.25 -18.37 -7.63
C ARG A 48 -39.25 -16.89 -8.02
N THR A 49 -38.08 -16.32 -8.15
CA THR A 49 -37.92 -15.07 -8.89
C THR A 49 -37.73 -15.39 -10.37
N THR A 50 -38.02 -14.45 -11.25
CA THR A 50 -37.88 -14.56 -12.71
C THR A 50 -36.39 -14.56 -13.15
N GLY A 51 -35.49 -15.19 -12.39
CA GLY A 51 -34.06 -15.30 -12.61
C GLY A 51 -33.65 -16.75 -12.93
N GLU A 52 -32.55 -16.91 -13.59
CA GLU A 52 -32.02 -18.20 -14.04
C GLU A 52 -31.48 -19.13 -12.91
N TRP A 53 -31.44 -18.67 -11.66
CA TRP A 53 -30.88 -19.37 -10.50
C TRP A 53 -31.73 -19.19 -9.24
N PRO A 54 -31.63 -20.12 -8.26
CA PRO A 54 -32.38 -20.02 -7.00
C PRO A 54 -31.84 -18.91 -6.13
N VAL A 55 -32.73 -18.19 -5.45
CA VAL A 55 -32.41 -17.16 -4.48
C VAL A 55 -33.12 -17.44 -3.17
N ARG A 56 -32.40 -17.45 -2.06
CA ARG A 56 -32.94 -17.51 -0.70
C ARG A 56 -32.60 -16.22 0.03
N ASN A 57 -33.57 -15.66 0.73
CA ASN A 57 -33.43 -14.45 1.54
C ASN A 57 -34.01 -14.81 2.91
N GLU A 58 -33.15 -15.13 3.86
CA GLU A 58 -33.52 -15.80 5.11
C GLU A 58 -32.83 -15.15 6.30
N THR A 59 -33.37 -15.41 7.48
CA THR A 59 -32.79 -14.98 8.76
C THR A 59 -32.61 -16.21 9.64
N ILE A 60 -31.43 -16.40 10.19
CA ILE A 60 -31.16 -17.40 11.22
C ILE A 60 -30.95 -16.72 12.58
N VAL A 61 -31.10 -17.48 13.64
CA VAL A 61 -30.79 -17.06 15.01
C VAL A 61 -29.57 -17.82 15.50
N VAL A 62 -28.47 -17.09 15.73
CA VAL A 62 -27.27 -17.62 16.36
C VAL A 62 -27.37 -17.36 17.86
N ARG A 63 -27.34 -18.41 18.68
CA ARG A 63 -27.46 -18.32 20.14
C ARG A 63 -26.11 -18.32 20.82
N ASP A 64 -26.06 -17.80 22.05
CA ASP A 64 -24.88 -17.82 22.92
C ASP A 64 -23.64 -17.22 22.24
N VAL A 65 -23.78 -16.01 21.69
CA VAL A 65 -22.69 -15.30 21.03
C VAL A 65 -21.85 -14.60 22.10
N THR A 66 -20.57 -14.94 22.17
CA THR A 66 -19.59 -14.21 22.99
C THR A 66 -18.78 -13.29 22.10
N LEU A 67 -18.81 -11.99 22.41
CA LEU A 67 -18.06 -10.97 21.68
C LEU A 67 -16.59 -10.93 22.13
N GLU A 68 -15.74 -10.29 21.34
CA GLU A 68 -14.30 -10.09 21.67
C GLU A 68 -14.11 -9.36 23.01
N SER A 69 -15.02 -8.48 23.39
CA SER A 69 -15.07 -7.82 24.70
C SER A 69 -15.27 -8.78 25.88
N GLY A 70 -15.76 -10.00 25.63
CA GLY A 70 -16.20 -10.96 26.63
C GLY A 70 -17.70 -10.83 26.97
N ASP A 71 -18.39 -9.84 26.44
CA ASP A 71 -19.83 -9.69 26.62
C ASP A 71 -20.57 -10.83 25.91
N ARG A 72 -21.71 -11.25 26.50
CA ARG A 72 -22.55 -12.33 25.95
C ARG A 72 -23.86 -11.76 25.44
N VAL A 73 -24.22 -12.17 24.22
CA VAL A 73 -25.50 -11.88 23.58
C VAL A 73 -26.26 -13.19 23.42
N ASP A 74 -27.39 -13.33 24.09
CA ASP A 74 -28.16 -14.59 24.14
C ASP A 74 -28.59 -15.08 22.74
N ALA A 75 -28.97 -14.14 21.88
CA ALA A 75 -29.43 -14.45 20.53
C ALA A 75 -29.14 -13.29 19.57
N VAL A 76 -28.51 -13.61 18.45
CA VAL A 76 -28.23 -12.70 17.33
C VAL A 76 -28.99 -13.17 16.12
N GLN A 77 -29.88 -12.35 15.58
CA GLN A 77 -30.46 -12.57 14.26
C GLN A 77 -29.45 -12.23 13.19
N VAL A 78 -29.28 -13.09 12.19
CA VAL A 78 -28.40 -12.88 11.03
C VAL A 78 -29.23 -12.99 9.78
N HIS A 79 -29.49 -11.86 9.14
CA HIS A 79 -30.13 -11.82 7.84
C HIS A 79 -29.11 -12.04 6.73
N TYR A 80 -29.39 -12.96 5.82
CA TYR A 80 -28.50 -13.27 4.71
C TYR A 80 -29.28 -13.53 3.42
N ARG A 81 -28.60 -13.36 2.30
CA ARG A 81 -29.04 -13.72 0.97
C ARG A 81 -28.08 -14.74 0.37
N LEU A 82 -28.63 -15.80 -0.20
CA LEU A 82 -27.90 -16.82 -0.92
C LEU A 82 -28.40 -16.88 -2.36
N GLU A 83 -27.53 -16.58 -3.30
CA GLU A 83 -27.80 -16.63 -4.74
C GLU A 83 -27.07 -17.82 -5.36
N GLY A 84 -27.78 -18.70 -6.03
CA GLY A 84 -27.27 -20.01 -6.48
C GLY A 84 -27.55 -21.14 -5.48
N ALA A 85 -27.18 -22.37 -5.83
CA ALA A 85 -27.38 -23.53 -5.03
C ALA A 85 -26.09 -24.04 -4.41
N ILE A 86 -26.09 -24.32 -3.09
CA ILE A 86 -25.02 -25.07 -2.46
C ILE A 86 -25.03 -26.49 -3.02
N ASN A 87 -23.92 -26.95 -3.60
CA ASN A 87 -23.80 -28.27 -4.17
C ASN A 87 -23.67 -29.35 -3.08
N ALA A 88 -23.74 -30.61 -3.47
CA ALA A 88 -23.69 -31.73 -2.52
C ALA A 88 -22.37 -31.82 -1.74
N ALA A 89 -21.26 -31.41 -2.34
CA ALA A 89 -19.95 -31.36 -1.69
C ALA A 89 -19.80 -30.16 -0.76
N ARG A 90 -20.67 -29.13 -0.87
CA ARG A 90 -20.66 -27.89 -0.10
C ARG A 90 -19.35 -27.06 -0.29
N ASP A 91 -18.74 -27.18 -1.46
CA ASP A 91 -17.43 -26.66 -1.81
C ASP A 91 -17.47 -25.47 -2.80
N ASN A 92 -18.66 -25.07 -3.26
CA ASN A 92 -18.90 -24.01 -4.21
C ASN A 92 -19.40 -22.68 -3.58
N VAL A 93 -19.35 -22.57 -2.25
CA VAL A 93 -19.83 -21.36 -1.55
C VAL A 93 -18.81 -20.25 -1.62
N VAL A 94 -19.23 -19.07 -2.08
CA VAL A 94 -18.45 -17.84 -2.03
C VAL A 94 -19.08 -16.90 -1.01
N LEU A 95 -18.34 -16.58 0.06
CA LEU A 95 -18.75 -15.61 1.07
C LEU A 95 -18.34 -14.21 0.63
N VAL A 96 -19.32 -13.37 0.29
CA VAL A 96 -19.14 -11.97 -0.08
C VAL A 96 -19.51 -11.09 1.11
N ILE A 97 -18.59 -10.24 1.54
CA ILE A 97 -18.75 -9.38 2.71
C ILE A 97 -18.89 -7.92 2.24
N HIS A 98 -20.01 -7.29 2.57
CA HIS A 98 -20.33 -5.96 2.10
C HIS A 98 -19.55 -4.85 2.84
N ALA A 99 -19.39 -3.68 2.20
CA ALA A 99 -18.80 -2.48 2.77
C ALA A 99 -19.75 -1.80 3.78
N LEU A 100 -19.29 -0.75 4.47
CA LEU A 100 -19.95 -0.05 5.58
C LEU A 100 -21.47 0.16 5.39
N THR A 101 -21.89 0.61 4.22
CA THR A 101 -23.31 0.86 3.91
C THR A 101 -23.88 -0.09 2.86
N GLY A 102 -23.27 -1.27 2.72
CA GLY A 102 -23.76 -2.33 1.84
C GLY A 102 -24.99 -3.03 2.40
N THR A 103 -25.51 -4.00 1.63
CA THR A 103 -26.65 -4.85 1.99
C THR A 103 -26.38 -6.27 1.51
N VAL A 104 -27.22 -7.21 1.90
CA VAL A 104 -27.18 -8.62 1.46
C VAL A 104 -27.33 -8.81 -0.06
N HIS A 105 -27.78 -7.79 -0.79
CA HIS A 105 -28.05 -7.84 -2.23
C HIS A 105 -26.76 -7.69 -3.06
N ALA A 106 -25.81 -8.64 -2.91
CA ALA A 106 -24.48 -8.54 -3.52
C ALA A 106 -24.52 -8.42 -5.05
N SER A 107 -25.38 -9.15 -5.75
CA SER A 107 -25.52 -9.04 -7.21
C SER A 107 -26.02 -7.67 -7.69
N ALA A 108 -26.70 -6.92 -6.83
CA ALA A 108 -27.18 -5.57 -7.18
C ALA A 108 -26.05 -4.52 -7.12
N TRP A 109 -25.23 -4.54 -6.06
CA TRP A 109 -24.17 -3.55 -5.89
C TRP A 109 -22.84 -3.98 -6.53
N TRP A 110 -22.68 -5.26 -6.90
CA TRP A 110 -21.52 -5.79 -7.62
C TRP A 110 -21.90 -6.36 -9.00
N LYS A 111 -22.84 -5.69 -9.63
CA LYS A 111 -23.34 -6.08 -10.97
C LYS A 111 -22.19 -6.15 -11.97
N GLY A 112 -22.07 -7.29 -12.66
CA GLY A 112 -20.99 -7.61 -13.61
C GLY A 112 -19.82 -8.35 -13.00
N VAL A 113 -19.60 -8.30 -11.66
CA VAL A 113 -18.77 -9.27 -10.95
C VAL A 113 -19.58 -10.51 -10.59
N ILE A 114 -20.86 -10.30 -10.20
CA ILE A 114 -21.83 -11.34 -9.87
C ILE A 114 -22.91 -11.38 -10.96
N GLY A 115 -23.14 -12.54 -11.55
CA GLY A 115 -24.17 -12.78 -12.57
C GLY A 115 -23.81 -13.92 -13.51
N PRO A 116 -24.71 -14.30 -14.44
CA PRO A 116 -24.46 -15.37 -15.40
C PRO A 116 -23.20 -15.10 -16.24
N GLY A 117 -22.28 -16.06 -16.25
CA GLY A 117 -21.02 -15.94 -16.99
C GLY A 117 -20.02 -14.95 -16.42
N ALA A 118 -20.34 -14.26 -15.31
CA ALA A 118 -19.43 -13.37 -14.61
C ALA A 118 -18.41 -14.15 -13.74
N ALA A 119 -17.51 -13.41 -13.05
CA ALA A 119 -16.51 -14.00 -12.17
C ALA A 119 -17.13 -14.87 -11.07
N LEU A 120 -18.24 -14.42 -10.50
CA LEU A 120 -19.08 -15.15 -9.56
C LEU A 120 -20.42 -15.45 -10.24
N ASP A 121 -20.49 -16.61 -10.85
CA ASP A 121 -21.66 -17.07 -11.61
C ASP A 121 -22.61 -17.88 -10.70
N PRO A 122 -23.83 -17.37 -10.38
CA PRO A 122 -24.77 -18.05 -9.51
C PRO A 122 -25.31 -19.41 -10.04
N THR A 123 -25.04 -19.71 -11.31
CA THR A 123 -25.34 -21.04 -11.88
C THR A 123 -24.31 -22.11 -11.49
N LYS A 124 -23.13 -21.67 -11.00
CA LYS A 124 -22.01 -22.53 -10.59
C LYS A 124 -21.68 -22.38 -9.11
N HIS A 125 -21.74 -21.16 -8.60
CA HIS A 125 -21.37 -20.79 -7.24
C HIS A 125 -22.61 -20.49 -6.40
N ALA A 126 -22.55 -20.82 -5.13
CA ALA A 126 -23.51 -20.39 -4.13
C ALA A 126 -22.98 -19.12 -3.45
N ILE A 127 -23.50 -17.97 -3.83
CA ILE A 127 -23.00 -16.66 -3.38
C ILE A 127 -23.76 -16.25 -2.13
N LEU A 128 -23.08 -16.30 -0.98
CA LEU A 128 -23.60 -15.97 0.33
C LEU A 128 -23.16 -14.55 0.72
N CYS A 129 -24.12 -13.69 1.00
CA CYS A 129 -23.88 -12.38 1.58
C CYS A 129 -24.78 -12.18 2.79
N ALA A 130 -24.20 -11.93 3.96
CA ALA A 130 -24.94 -11.65 5.19
C ALA A 130 -24.81 -10.16 5.54
N ASN A 131 -25.85 -9.60 6.16
CA ASN A 131 -25.79 -8.29 6.74
C ASN A 131 -24.97 -8.33 8.03
N LEU A 132 -24.09 -7.35 8.21
CA LEU A 132 -23.14 -7.32 9.32
C LEU A 132 -23.85 -7.02 10.65
N LEU A 133 -23.33 -7.58 11.74
CA LEU A 133 -23.77 -7.29 13.12
C LEU A 133 -23.65 -5.78 13.38
N GLY A 134 -24.65 -5.20 14.01
CA GLY A 134 -24.70 -3.74 14.19
C GLY A 134 -25.31 -2.99 13.01
N GLY A 135 -25.57 -3.67 11.87
CA GLY A 135 -26.26 -3.07 10.71
C GLY A 135 -27.77 -2.96 10.90
N CYS A 136 -28.45 -2.33 9.95
CA CYS A 136 -29.86 -1.98 10.06
C CYS A 136 -30.80 -2.80 9.15
N ASP A 137 -30.31 -3.81 8.46
CA ASP A 137 -31.10 -4.59 7.47
C ASP A 137 -31.30 -6.06 7.92
N GLY A 138 -32.09 -6.22 8.99
CA GLY A 138 -32.56 -7.52 9.49
C GLY A 138 -31.55 -8.33 10.35
N THR A 139 -30.30 -7.93 10.44
CA THR A 139 -29.35 -8.47 11.42
C THR A 139 -29.42 -7.66 12.71
N THR A 140 -29.22 -8.29 13.87
CA THR A 140 -29.22 -7.61 15.17
C THR A 140 -28.30 -6.38 15.14
N GLY A 141 -28.83 -5.25 15.56
CA GLY A 141 -28.12 -3.99 15.64
C GLY A 141 -28.58 -3.16 16.83
N PRO A 142 -27.96 -2.01 17.10
CA PRO A 142 -28.45 -1.07 18.09
C PRO A 142 -29.81 -0.52 17.66
N SER A 143 -30.58 -0.03 18.60
CA SER A 143 -31.90 0.58 18.38
C SER A 143 -31.82 2.06 18.71
N ASN A 144 -32.60 2.90 18.01
CA ASN A 144 -32.73 4.31 18.38
C ASN A 144 -33.40 4.50 19.75
N ASP A 145 -34.23 3.52 20.16
CA ASP A 145 -34.87 3.52 21.47
C ASP A 145 -33.92 3.06 22.58
N ASP A 146 -32.93 2.25 22.26
CA ASP A 146 -31.87 1.77 23.14
C ASP A 146 -30.55 1.61 22.34
N PRO A 147 -29.76 2.69 22.21
CA PRO A 147 -28.48 2.66 21.50
C PRO A 147 -27.45 1.72 22.16
N ASP A 148 -27.58 1.44 23.45
CA ASP A 148 -26.71 0.54 24.22
C ASP A 148 -27.18 -0.92 24.22
N ALA A 149 -28.26 -1.26 23.50
CA ALA A 149 -28.82 -2.61 23.45
C ALA A 149 -27.85 -3.65 22.86
N LEU A 150 -26.93 -3.24 22.02
CA LEU A 150 -25.84 -4.08 21.51
C LEU A 150 -24.52 -3.60 22.12
N PRO A 151 -23.75 -4.47 22.81
CA PRO A 151 -22.41 -4.15 23.29
C PRO A 151 -21.48 -3.72 22.14
N SER A 152 -20.36 -3.08 22.48
CA SER A 152 -19.35 -2.70 21.48
C SER A 152 -18.88 -3.92 20.69
N ILE A 153 -18.95 -3.83 19.37
CA ILE A 153 -18.60 -4.89 18.43
C ILE A 153 -17.30 -4.55 17.70
N THR A 154 -16.64 -5.57 17.19
CA THR A 154 -15.39 -5.45 16.43
C THR A 154 -15.52 -6.13 15.08
N THR A 155 -14.55 -5.91 14.18
CA THR A 155 -14.43 -6.66 12.91
C THR A 155 -14.19 -8.15 13.14
N ARG A 156 -13.62 -8.52 14.30
CA ARG A 156 -13.42 -9.92 14.72
C ARG A 156 -14.74 -10.60 15.10
N ASP A 157 -15.65 -9.87 15.76
CA ASP A 157 -16.99 -10.36 16.05
C ASP A 157 -17.79 -10.60 14.77
N GLN A 158 -17.64 -9.73 13.77
CA GLN A 158 -18.21 -9.94 12.44
C GLN A 158 -17.72 -11.25 11.81
N ALA A 159 -16.42 -11.49 11.81
CA ALA A 159 -15.82 -12.70 11.27
C ALA A 159 -16.30 -13.97 12.02
N ALA A 160 -16.36 -13.89 13.36
CA ALA A 160 -16.85 -14.99 14.19
C ALA A 160 -18.32 -15.33 13.91
N LEU A 161 -19.17 -14.30 13.76
CA LEU A 161 -20.58 -14.49 13.43
C LEU A 161 -20.78 -15.10 12.03
N LEU A 162 -20.00 -14.66 11.04
CA LEU A 162 -20.04 -15.24 9.70
C LEU A 162 -19.58 -16.70 9.68
N ALA A 163 -18.60 -17.07 10.52
CA ALA A 163 -18.22 -18.47 10.69
C ALA A 163 -19.37 -19.32 11.25
N ARG A 164 -20.12 -18.79 12.23
CA ARG A 164 -21.30 -19.45 12.80
C ARG A 164 -22.45 -19.56 11.78
N LEU A 165 -22.62 -18.57 10.90
CA LEU A 165 -23.56 -18.65 9.77
C LEU A 165 -23.18 -19.78 8.81
N LEU A 166 -21.90 -19.90 8.45
CA LEU A 166 -21.42 -20.99 7.60
C LEU A 166 -21.66 -22.35 8.25
N ASP A 167 -21.44 -22.49 9.57
CA ASP A 167 -21.72 -23.72 10.32
C ASP A 167 -23.22 -24.07 10.27
N ALA A 168 -24.09 -23.08 10.43
CA ALA A 168 -25.55 -23.30 10.33
C ALA A 168 -26.03 -23.73 8.92
N LEU A 169 -25.22 -23.43 7.89
CA LEU A 169 -25.44 -23.88 6.52
C LEU A 169 -24.65 -25.14 6.17
N ASP A 170 -24.01 -25.76 7.17
CA ASP A 170 -23.11 -26.94 7.04
C ASP A 170 -21.96 -26.70 6.04
N VAL A 171 -21.44 -25.47 5.92
CA VAL A 171 -20.31 -25.10 5.07
C VAL A 171 -19.05 -24.99 5.91
N THR A 172 -18.21 -26.01 5.87
CA THR A 172 -16.97 -26.04 6.65
C THR A 172 -15.93 -25.06 6.09
N THR A 173 -15.76 -25.04 4.77
CA THR A 173 -14.74 -24.24 4.11
C THR A 173 -15.30 -23.63 2.83
N PRO A 174 -15.60 -22.32 2.80
CA PRO A 174 -16.04 -21.67 1.58
C PRO A 174 -14.93 -21.69 0.51
N LEU A 175 -15.34 -21.69 -0.75
CA LEU A 175 -14.44 -21.64 -1.90
C LEU A 175 -13.62 -20.33 -1.89
N LEU A 176 -14.30 -19.21 -1.63
CA LEU A 176 -13.68 -17.90 -1.57
C LEU A 176 -14.36 -17.06 -0.48
N VAL A 177 -13.57 -16.25 0.23
CA VAL A 177 -14.05 -15.16 1.08
C VAL A 177 -13.57 -13.84 0.48
N CYS A 178 -14.46 -12.89 0.22
CA CYS A 178 -14.04 -11.63 -0.39
C CYS A 178 -14.90 -10.45 0.07
N GLY A 179 -14.26 -9.29 0.18
CA GLY A 179 -14.93 -8.05 0.53
C GLY A 179 -14.04 -6.82 0.30
N GLY A 180 -14.68 -5.64 0.24
CA GLY A 180 -13.99 -4.37 0.10
C GLY A 180 -14.25 -3.44 1.29
N SER A 181 -13.28 -2.57 1.60
CA SER A 181 -13.39 -1.61 2.71
C SER A 181 -13.64 -2.32 4.05
N LEU A 182 -14.68 -1.99 4.80
CA LEU A 182 -15.08 -2.75 6.00
C LEU A 182 -15.20 -4.26 5.70
N GLY A 183 -15.78 -4.64 4.55
CA GLY A 183 -15.85 -6.04 4.15
C GLY A 183 -14.46 -6.68 3.93
N GLY A 184 -13.49 -5.89 3.49
CA GLY A 184 -12.09 -6.30 3.41
C GLY A 184 -11.43 -6.49 4.78
N MET A 185 -11.69 -5.60 5.75
CA MET A 185 -11.25 -5.74 7.13
C MET A 185 -11.80 -7.05 7.75
N VAL A 186 -13.09 -7.32 7.56
CA VAL A 186 -13.71 -8.56 8.04
C VAL A 186 -13.16 -9.79 7.30
N THR A 187 -12.84 -9.68 6.01
CA THR A 187 -12.16 -10.76 5.25
C THR A 187 -10.81 -11.10 5.86
N LEU A 188 -10.01 -10.09 6.24
CA LEU A 188 -8.71 -10.30 6.91
C LEU A 188 -8.88 -10.92 8.30
N GLU A 189 -9.84 -10.45 9.09
CA GLU A 189 -10.15 -11.04 10.39
C GLU A 189 -10.64 -12.48 10.27
N PHE A 190 -11.47 -12.80 9.25
CA PHE A 190 -11.90 -14.18 8.98
C PHE A 190 -10.71 -15.07 8.63
N ALA A 191 -9.80 -14.58 7.76
CA ALA A 191 -8.60 -15.31 7.37
C ALA A 191 -7.65 -15.57 8.55
N ALA A 192 -7.48 -14.58 9.43
CA ALA A 192 -6.62 -14.69 10.61
C ALA A 192 -7.23 -15.56 11.74
N SER A 193 -8.58 -15.51 11.89
CA SER A 193 -9.27 -16.26 12.95
C SER A 193 -9.52 -17.72 12.59
N PHE A 194 -9.66 -18.02 11.29
CA PHE A 194 -10.04 -19.34 10.78
C PHE A 194 -9.15 -19.77 9.61
N PRO A 195 -7.82 -19.85 9.81
CA PRO A 195 -6.88 -20.14 8.73
C PRO A 195 -7.11 -21.48 8.07
N GLU A 196 -7.65 -22.48 8.79
CA GLU A 196 -8.00 -23.78 8.26
C GLU A 196 -9.26 -23.78 7.37
N ARG A 197 -10.07 -22.73 7.48
CA ARG A 197 -11.32 -22.56 6.71
C ARG A 197 -11.16 -21.69 5.47
N ILE A 198 -9.94 -21.32 5.08
CA ILE A 198 -9.66 -20.48 3.92
C ILE A 198 -9.09 -21.32 2.78
N ARG A 199 -9.80 -21.41 1.64
CA ARG A 199 -9.23 -21.89 0.36
C ARG A 199 -8.69 -20.73 -0.48
N GLY A 200 -9.36 -19.59 -0.45
CA GLY A 200 -8.94 -18.34 -1.06
C GLY A 200 -9.58 -17.15 -0.37
N ALA A 201 -8.88 -16.05 -0.26
CA ALA A 201 -9.42 -14.80 0.25
C ALA A 201 -8.95 -13.59 -0.58
N VAL A 202 -9.87 -12.64 -0.83
CA VAL A 202 -9.57 -11.38 -1.55
C VAL A 202 -10.03 -10.20 -0.71
N CYS A 203 -9.07 -9.44 -0.24
CA CYS A 203 -9.28 -8.21 0.51
C CYS A 203 -9.07 -7.00 -0.42
N LEU A 204 -10.12 -6.20 -0.66
CA LEU A 204 -10.05 -5.03 -1.54
C LEU A 204 -10.08 -3.75 -0.71
N ALA A 205 -9.11 -2.86 -0.96
CA ALA A 205 -9.05 -1.52 -0.38
C ALA A 205 -9.27 -1.48 1.14
N ALA A 206 -8.58 -2.34 1.89
CA ALA A 206 -8.65 -2.36 3.36
C ALA A 206 -7.28 -2.59 4.00
N PRO A 207 -6.93 -1.83 5.05
CA PRO A 207 -5.72 -2.05 5.84
C PRO A 207 -5.92 -3.22 6.81
N ALA A 208 -4.83 -3.81 7.31
CA ALA A 208 -4.89 -4.81 8.39
C ALA A 208 -5.01 -4.18 9.79
N VAL A 209 -4.68 -2.90 9.90
CA VAL A 209 -4.83 -2.07 11.11
C VAL A 209 -5.43 -0.74 10.69
N GLN A 210 -6.43 -0.25 11.43
CA GLN A 210 -7.08 1.02 11.13
C GLN A 210 -6.06 2.17 11.08
N THR A 211 -6.12 2.97 10.02
CA THR A 211 -5.18 4.07 9.80
C THR A 211 -5.57 5.32 10.58
N ALA A 212 -4.60 6.17 10.93
CA ALA A 212 -4.88 7.47 11.55
C ALA A 212 -5.80 8.35 10.68
N GLN A 213 -5.68 8.26 9.36
CA GLN A 213 -6.55 8.95 8.40
C GLN A 213 -7.98 8.41 8.46
N GLY A 214 -8.16 7.08 8.51
CA GLY A 214 -9.47 6.45 8.68
C GLY A 214 -10.13 6.85 10.00
N LEU A 215 -9.37 6.83 11.12
CA LEU A 215 -9.82 7.33 12.42
C LEU A 215 -10.28 8.79 12.35
N ALA A 216 -9.54 9.66 11.66
CA ALA A 216 -9.89 11.07 11.52
C ALA A 216 -11.20 11.26 10.72
N TRP A 217 -11.38 10.53 9.61
CA TRP A 217 -12.64 10.54 8.86
C TRP A 217 -13.81 10.07 9.70
N ASN A 218 -13.67 8.96 10.42
CA ASN A 218 -14.69 8.42 11.30
C ASN A 218 -15.04 9.38 12.43
N ALA A 219 -14.05 10.05 13.03
CA ALA A 219 -14.28 11.07 14.08
C ALA A 219 -15.11 12.25 13.55
N ILE A 220 -14.86 12.72 12.32
CA ILE A 220 -15.64 13.80 11.69
C ILE A 220 -17.07 13.33 11.42
N MET A 221 -17.26 12.11 10.92
CA MET A 221 -18.59 11.55 10.65
C MET A 221 -19.41 11.37 11.93
N ARG A 222 -18.80 10.86 13.02
CA ARG A 222 -19.46 10.83 14.35
C ARG A 222 -19.84 12.21 14.84
N ARG A 223 -18.96 13.20 14.68
CA ARG A 223 -19.23 14.57 15.09
C ARG A 223 -20.37 15.17 14.28
N ALA A 224 -20.44 14.88 12.97
CA ALA A 224 -21.55 15.30 12.11
C ALA A 224 -22.89 14.74 12.62
N ILE A 225 -22.94 13.45 12.96
CA ILE A 225 -24.13 12.79 13.52
C ILE A 225 -24.51 13.41 14.87
N ALA A 226 -23.53 13.62 15.76
CA ALA A 226 -23.77 14.20 17.07
C ALA A 226 -24.31 15.64 17.01
N LEU A 227 -23.97 16.41 15.99
CA LEU A 227 -24.43 17.80 15.80
C LEU A 227 -25.74 17.90 15.03
N GLY A 228 -25.93 17.08 13.99
CA GLY A 228 -27.09 17.16 13.10
C GLY A 228 -28.17 16.14 13.37
N GLY A 229 -27.96 15.24 14.33
CA GLY A 229 -28.92 14.20 14.71
C GLY A 229 -29.05 13.09 13.66
N GLU A 230 -30.10 12.29 13.80
CA GLU A 230 -30.29 11.04 13.06
C GLU A 230 -30.39 11.24 11.55
N ARG A 231 -31.08 12.29 11.10
CA ARG A 231 -31.29 12.52 9.66
C ARG A 231 -30.21 13.41 9.07
N ASP A 232 -30.11 14.66 9.50
CA ASP A 232 -29.22 15.64 8.88
C ASP A 232 -27.76 15.36 9.20
N GLY A 233 -27.48 14.87 10.41
CA GLY A 233 -26.15 14.44 10.83
C GLY A 233 -25.68 13.20 10.06
N LEU A 234 -26.54 12.20 9.85
CA LEU A 234 -26.21 11.04 9.03
C LEU A 234 -26.03 11.40 7.57
N ALA A 235 -26.87 12.29 7.02
CA ALA A 235 -26.70 12.79 5.67
C ALA A 235 -25.34 13.49 5.48
N LEU A 236 -24.96 14.36 6.43
CA LEU A 236 -23.66 15.04 6.43
C LEU A 236 -22.51 14.06 6.59
N ALA A 237 -22.59 13.07 7.48
CA ALA A 237 -21.62 12.02 7.61
C ALA A 237 -21.42 11.26 6.29
N ARG A 238 -22.51 10.97 5.55
CA ARG A 238 -22.42 10.36 4.22
C ARG A 238 -21.71 11.26 3.21
N MET A 239 -21.97 12.56 3.21
CA MET A 239 -21.30 13.52 2.32
C MET A 239 -19.78 13.54 2.58
N VAL A 240 -19.36 13.52 3.85
CA VAL A 240 -17.95 13.40 4.24
C VAL A 240 -17.35 12.09 3.72
N GLY A 241 -18.05 10.96 3.90
CA GLY A 241 -17.63 9.67 3.38
C GLY A 241 -17.48 9.70 1.85
N MET A 242 -18.44 10.31 1.12
CA MET A 242 -18.35 10.40 -0.34
C MET A 242 -17.15 11.20 -0.83
N LEU A 243 -16.66 12.19 -0.08
CA LEU A 243 -15.44 12.91 -0.40
C LEU A 243 -14.19 12.04 -0.18
N SER A 244 -14.14 11.25 0.89
CA SER A 244 -13.02 10.34 1.13
C SER A 244 -12.98 9.17 0.14
N TYR A 245 -14.11 8.82 -0.49
CA TYR A 245 -14.20 7.72 -1.46
C TYR A 245 -13.80 8.11 -2.88
N ARG A 246 -13.60 9.40 -3.18
CA ARG A 246 -13.31 9.89 -4.52
C ARG A 246 -11.95 10.58 -4.60
N THR A 247 -11.26 10.41 -5.72
CA THR A 247 -10.06 11.21 -5.97
C THR A 247 -10.41 12.65 -6.34
N PRO A 248 -9.55 13.63 -6.03
CA PRO A 248 -9.71 15.00 -6.51
C PRO A 248 -9.83 15.07 -8.03
N GLU A 249 -9.02 14.31 -8.77
CA GLU A 249 -9.08 14.20 -10.22
C GLU A 249 -10.43 13.65 -10.71
N GLY A 250 -10.95 12.61 -10.07
CA GLY A 250 -12.26 12.03 -10.41
C GLY A 250 -13.41 13.00 -10.21
N LEU A 251 -13.35 13.81 -9.13
CA LEU A 251 -14.33 14.87 -8.86
C LEU A 251 -14.21 15.99 -9.90
N GLU A 252 -13.01 16.47 -10.20
CA GLU A 252 -12.77 17.52 -11.16
C GLU A 252 -13.20 17.09 -12.57
N ARG A 253 -12.83 15.88 -13.00
CA ARG A 253 -13.23 15.33 -14.30
C ARG A 253 -14.74 15.20 -14.46
N ARG A 254 -15.44 14.86 -13.36
CA ARG A 254 -16.90 14.64 -13.40
C ARG A 254 -17.70 15.91 -13.31
N PHE A 255 -17.30 16.85 -12.48
CA PHE A 255 -18.11 18.03 -12.13
C PHE A 255 -17.47 19.34 -12.57
N GLY A 256 -16.15 19.50 -12.43
CA GLY A 256 -15.46 20.78 -12.64
C GLY A 256 -16.16 21.90 -11.87
N ARG A 257 -16.48 23.00 -12.55
CA ARG A 257 -17.28 24.11 -12.02
C ARG A 257 -18.71 24.17 -12.59
N SER A 258 -19.22 23.04 -13.07
CA SER A 258 -20.56 22.95 -13.68
C SER A 258 -21.65 23.26 -12.65
N GLN A 259 -22.65 24.02 -13.06
CA GLN A 259 -23.81 24.35 -12.26
C GLN A 259 -25.08 23.76 -12.89
N ASN A 260 -26.10 23.53 -12.05
CA ASN A 260 -27.44 23.18 -12.49
C ASN A 260 -28.25 24.44 -12.85
N ASP A 261 -29.50 24.27 -13.35
CA ASP A 261 -30.38 25.34 -13.76
C ASP A 261 -30.75 26.35 -12.65
N ARG A 262 -30.45 26.02 -11.39
CA ARG A 262 -30.65 26.87 -10.21
C ARG A 262 -29.39 27.60 -9.75
N GLY A 263 -28.27 27.47 -10.49
CA GLY A 263 -26.99 28.07 -10.15
C GLY A 263 -26.24 27.37 -9.03
N THR A 264 -26.70 26.18 -8.60
CA THR A 264 -25.97 25.36 -7.59
C THR A 264 -24.92 24.53 -8.30
N PHE A 265 -23.70 24.43 -7.74
CA PHE A 265 -22.67 23.54 -8.27
C PHE A 265 -23.14 22.08 -8.25
N GLN A 266 -22.92 21.36 -9.36
CA GLN A 266 -23.39 19.98 -9.51
C GLN A 266 -22.80 19.04 -8.47
N VAL A 267 -21.57 19.27 -8.00
CA VAL A 267 -20.95 18.49 -6.92
C VAL A 267 -21.74 18.61 -5.61
N ASN A 268 -22.31 19.81 -5.29
CA ASN A 268 -23.13 19.98 -4.09
C ASN A 268 -24.41 19.15 -4.20
N SER A 269 -25.13 19.27 -5.33
CA SER A 269 -26.35 18.48 -5.57
C SER A 269 -26.09 16.96 -5.55
N TRP A 270 -24.90 16.54 -5.98
CA TRP A 270 -24.48 15.13 -5.92
C TRP A 270 -24.23 14.66 -4.48
N LEU A 271 -23.58 15.48 -3.65
CA LEU A 271 -23.38 15.19 -2.23
C LEU A 271 -24.72 15.11 -1.49
N ASP A 272 -25.61 16.10 -1.69
CA ASP A 272 -26.94 16.13 -1.10
C ASP A 272 -27.74 14.86 -1.45
N ALA A 273 -27.72 14.46 -2.72
CA ALA A 273 -28.40 13.25 -3.18
C ALA A 273 -27.85 11.97 -2.54
N HIS A 274 -26.54 11.90 -2.27
CA HIS A 274 -25.96 10.75 -1.57
C HIS A 274 -26.31 10.73 -0.08
N GLY A 275 -26.33 11.89 0.57
CA GLY A 275 -26.80 12.03 1.96
C GLY A 275 -28.24 11.56 2.08
N GLU A 276 -29.14 12.11 1.26
CA GLU A 276 -30.58 11.78 1.29
C GLU A 276 -30.84 10.28 1.01
N LYS A 277 -30.14 9.68 0.04
CA LYS A 277 -30.26 8.23 -0.24
C LYS A 277 -29.85 7.37 0.93
N LEU A 278 -28.86 7.80 1.73
CA LEU A 278 -28.43 7.00 2.88
C LEU A 278 -29.48 7.02 3.99
N VAL A 279 -30.01 8.18 4.37
CA VAL A 279 -30.98 8.32 5.45
C VAL A 279 -32.32 7.62 5.17
N GLN A 280 -32.62 7.31 3.91
CA GLN A 280 -33.79 6.50 3.54
C GLN A 280 -33.65 5.01 3.86
N ARG A 281 -32.44 4.51 4.05
CA ARG A 281 -32.17 3.07 4.19
C ARG A 281 -31.19 2.70 5.29
N PHE A 282 -30.68 3.66 6.02
CA PHE A 282 -29.70 3.46 7.07
C PHE A 282 -30.01 4.38 8.26
N ASP A 283 -29.74 3.95 9.46
CA ASP A 283 -29.89 4.77 10.66
C ASP A 283 -28.53 5.17 11.27
N ALA A 284 -28.55 6.24 12.05
CA ALA A 284 -27.34 6.84 12.60
C ALA A 284 -26.68 5.97 13.67
N THR A 285 -27.45 5.22 14.46
CA THR A 285 -26.91 4.33 15.50
C THR A 285 -26.19 3.12 14.89
N SER A 286 -26.77 2.49 13.87
CA SER A 286 -26.12 1.42 13.11
C SER A 286 -24.87 1.92 12.38
N TYR A 287 -24.92 3.12 11.81
CA TYR A 287 -23.75 3.72 11.17
C TYR A 287 -22.63 3.95 12.19
N GLY A 288 -22.96 4.48 13.37
CA GLY A 288 -22.03 4.68 14.49
C GLY A 288 -21.40 3.37 14.94
N ALA A 289 -22.19 2.34 15.22
CA ALA A 289 -21.68 1.04 15.66
C ALA A 289 -20.70 0.40 14.65
N LEU A 290 -20.97 0.52 13.36
CA LEU A 290 -20.09 -0.05 12.33
C LEU A 290 -18.79 0.76 12.16
N ILE A 291 -18.81 2.10 12.24
CA ILE A 291 -17.56 2.88 12.19
C ILE A 291 -16.74 2.71 13.48
N ASP A 292 -17.38 2.46 14.64
CA ASP A 292 -16.68 2.13 15.88
C ASP A 292 -15.98 0.76 15.77
N ALA A 293 -16.62 -0.23 15.13
CA ALA A 293 -15.99 -1.52 14.83
C ALA A 293 -14.79 -1.38 13.88
N MET A 294 -14.85 -0.44 12.91
CA MET A 294 -13.71 -0.12 12.05
C MET A 294 -12.57 0.54 12.81
N ASP A 295 -12.86 1.43 13.77
CA ASP A 295 -11.84 2.17 14.51
C ASP A 295 -10.95 1.23 15.35
N VAL A 296 -11.51 0.16 15.89
CA VAL A 296 -10.77 -0.82 16.69
C VAL A 296 -10.18 -1.96 15.86
N HIS A 297 -10.27 -1.90 14.53
CA HIS A 297 -9.74 -2.93 13.65
C HIS A 297 -8.22 -3.04 13.76
N ASP A 298 -7.76 -4.22 14.14
CA ASP A 298 -6.34 -4.62 14.19
C ASP A 298 -6.25 -6.15 14.15
N VAL A 299 -5.91 -6.67 12.98
CA VAL A 299 -5.78 -8.12 12.75
C VAL A 299 -4.69 -8.75 13.61
N GLY A 300 -3.64 -7.98 13.90
CA GLY A 300 -2.50 -8.44 14.69
C GLY A 300 -2.74 -8.46 16.20
N ARG A 301 -3.78 -7.77 16.69
CA ARG A 301 -4.08 -7.64 18.12
C ARG A 301 -4.26 -8.98 18.81
N GLY A 302 -3.39 -9.28 19.79
CA GLY A 302 -3.40 -10.54 20.54
C GLY A 302 -2.90 -11.76 19.74
N ARG A 303 -2.35 -11.57 18.53
CA ARG A 303 -1.85 -12.66 17.66
C ARG A 303 -0.36 -12.55 17.33
N GLY A 304 0.40 -11.71 18.03
CA GLY A 304 1.83 -11.49 17.76
C GLY A 304 2.11 -10.58 16.55
N GLY A 305 1.14 -9.71 16.20
CA GLY A 305 1.24 -8.77 15.08
C GLY A 305 0.63 -9.29 13.77
N VAL A 306 0.52 -8.40 12.78
CA VAL A 306 -0.14 -8.65 11.49
C VAL A 306 0.52 -9.80 10.72
N ASN A 307 1.86 -9.85 10.71
CA ASN A 307 2.60 -10.92 10.05
C ASN A 307 2.25 -12.30 10.66
N ALA A 308 2.32 -12.44 11.98
CA ALA A 308 2.01 -13.69 12.64
C ALA A 308 0.55 -14.13 12.42
N ALA A 309 -0.38 -13.17 12.34
CA ALA A 309 -1.79 -13.42 12.11
C ALA A 309 -2.09 -13.91 10.67
N LEU A 310 -1.42 -13.37 9.65
CA LEU A 310 -1.75 -13.60 8.24
C LEU A 310 -0.78 -14.55 7.53
N ALA A 311 0.43 -14.77 8.01
CA ALA A 311 1.40 -15.68 7.40
C ALA A 311 0.86 -17.12 7.18
N PRO A 312 0.02 -17.71 8.06
CA PRO A 312 -0.55 -19.03 7.84
C PRO A 312 -1.44 -19.17 6.61
N VAL A 313 -1.94 -18.05 6.08
CA VAL A 313 -2.86 -17.99 4.93
C VAL A 313 -2.32 -17.20 3.75
N ALA A 314 -1.09 -16.72 3.83
CA ALA A 314 -0.49 -15.79 2.86
C ALA A 314 -0.55 -16.31 1.41
N ASP A 315 -0.32 -17.61 1.21
CA ASP A 315 -0.38 -18.28 -0.10
C ASP A 315 -1.79 -18.30 -0.73
N ARG A 316 -2.83 -18.03 0.05
CA ARG A 316 -4.25 -18.04 -0.31
C ARG A 316 -4.89 -16.65 -0.22
N LEU A 317 -4.14 -15.64 0.18
CA LEU A 317 -4.62 -14.29 0.45
C LEU A 317 -4.14 -13.30 -0.62
N VAL A 318 -5.09 -12.53 -1.15
CA VAL A 318 -4.83 -11.46 -2.13
C VAL A 318 -5.27 -10.13 -1.55
N GLY A 319 -4.34 -9.18 -1.50
CA GLY A 319 -4.60 -7.79 -1.15
C GLY A 319 -4.68 -6.90 -2.39
N VAL A 320 -5.76 -6.15 -2.55
CA VAL A 320 -5.97 -5.24 -3.66
C VAL A 320 -5.90 -3.79 -3.18
N GLY A 321 -4.83 -3.09 -3.56
CA GLY A 321 -4.63 -1.67 -3.25
C GLY A 321 -5.06 -0.76 -4.41
N ILE A 322 -5.59 0.42 -4.09
CA ILE A 322 -6.09 1.38 -5.08
C ILE A 322 -5.23 2.65 -4.99
N PRO A 323 -4.36 2.92 -5.99
CA PRO A 323 -3.62 4.17 -6.04
C PRO A 323 -4.55 5.39 -6.03
N GLY A 324 -4.26 6.36 -5.15
CA GLY A 324 -5.08 7.56 -5.01
C GLY A 324 -6.33 7.40 -4.14
N ASP A 325 -6.53 6.25 -3.49
CA ASP A 325 -7.55 6.08 -2.45
C ASP A 325 -7.26 7.03 -1.28
N LEU A 326 -8.23 7.92 -0.98
CA LEU A 326 -8.10 8.90 0.11
C LEU A 326 -8.55 8.36 1.47
N LEU A 327 -9.28 7.24 1.49
CA LEU A 327 -9.69 6.60 2.75
C LEU A 327 -8.63 5.62 3.23
N TYR A 328 -8.24 4.68 2.36
CA TYR A 328 -7.22 3.67 2.63
C TYR A 328 -6.18 3.66 1.51
N PRO A 329 -5.15 4.52 1.61
CA PRO A 329 -4.09 4.58 0.61
C PRO A 329 -3.47 3.21 0.33
N ASP A 330 -3.10 2.95 -0.92
CA ASP A 330 -2.61 1.65 -1.38
C ASP A 330 -1.41 1.12 -0.58
N HIS A 331 -0.58 2.02 -0.04
CA HIS A 331 0.53 1.61 0.83
C HIS A 331 0.05 0.90 2.11
N ALA A 332 -1.13 1.26 2.66
CA ALA A 332 -1.67 0.59 3.84
C ALA A 332 -2.11 -0.86 3.53
N VAL A 333 -2.44 -1.17 2.26
CA VAL A 333 -2.64 -2.55 1.80
C VAL A 333 -1.31 -3.24 1.54
N ARG A 334 -0.34 -2.57 0.90
CA ARG A 334 1.00 -3.12 0.64
C ARG A 334 1.70 -3.53 1.92
N GLU A 335 1.60 -2.70 2.96
CA GLU A 335 2.25 -2.94 4.25
C GLU A 335 1.92 -4.32 4.83
N TRP A 336 0.65 -4.70 4.91
CA TRP A 336 0.29 -6.01 5.43
C TRP A 336 0.53 -7.14 4.44
N VAL A 337 0.41 -6.88 3.13
CA VAL A 337 0.75 -7.87 2.08
C VAL A 337 2.24 -8.21 2.14
N ASP A 338 3.10 -7.20 2.19
CA ASP A 338 4.55 -7.38 2.27
C ASP A 338 4.95 -8.07 3.60
N ALA A 339 4.32 -7.67 4.72
CA ALA A 339 4.58 -8.26 6.02
C ALA A 339 4.19 -9.75 6.09
N SER A 340 3.07 -10.15 5.48
CA SER A 340 2.57 -11.53 5.53
C SER A 340 3.12 -12.43 4.42
N GLY A 341 3.63 -11.86 3.33
CA GLY A 341 3.99 -12.60 2.12
C GLY A 341 2.80 -12.95 1.21
N ALA A 342 1.66 -12.30 1.39
CA ALA A 342 0.47 -12.46 0.55
C ALA A 342 0.68 -11.89 -0.87
N THR A 343 -0.28 -12.12 -1.76
CA THR A 343 -0.22 -11.58 -3.12
C THR A 343 -0.78 -10.16 -3.17
N TYR A 344 -0.02 -9.20 -3.69
CA TYR A 344 -0.49 -7.84 -3.95
C TYR A 344 -0.99 -7.68 -5.38
N VAL A 345 -2.15 -7.00 -5.52
CA VAL A 345 -2.70 -6.57 -6.81
C VAL A 345 -3.00 -5.08 -6.75
N GLU A 346 -2.51 -4.33 -7.72
CA GLU A 346 -2.84 -2.93 -7.88
C GLU A 346 -4.08 -2.75 -8.75
N LEU A 347 -5.03 -1.93 -8.29
CA LEU A 347 -6.26 -1.57 -9.02
C LEU A 347 -6.24 -0.07 -9.36
N PRO A 348 -5.54 0.35 -10.42
CA PRO A 348 -5.49 1.77 -10.82
C PRO A 348 -6.85 2.28 -11.24
N SER A 349 -7.28 3.42 -10.68
CA SER A 349 -8.58 4.03 -10.99
C SER A 349 -8.60 5.51 -10.62
N VAL A 350 -9.38 6.29 -11.37
CA VAL A 350 -9.71 7.67 -11.02
C VAL A 350 -10.86 7.76 -10.01
N HIS A 351 -11.44 6.63 -9.65
CA HIS A 351 -12.60 6.59 -8.75
C HIS A 351 -12.24 6.55 -7.26
N GLY A 352 -10.94 6.40 -6.94
CA GLY A 352 -10.48 6.30 -5.55
C GLY A 352 -11.01 5.06 -4.86
N HIS A 353 -11.40 5.17 -3.60
CA HIS A 353 -11.87 4.05 -2.78
C HIS A 353 -12.99 3.23 -3.42
N ASP A 354 -13.93 3.87 -4.12
CA ASP A 354 -15.04 3.19 -4.80
C ASP A 354 -14.60 2.38 -6.04
N ALA A 355 -13.32 2.33 -6.41
CA ALA A 355 -12.85 1.60 -7.58
C ALA A 355 -13.21 0.11 -7.53
N PHE A 356 -13.22 -0.53 -6.36
CA PHE A 356 -13.62 -1.92 -6.25
C PHE A 356 -15.12 -2.17 -6.57
N LEU A 357 -15.93 -1.11 -6.61
CA LEU A 357 -17.34 -1.14 -7.03
C LEU A 357 -17.54 -0.69 -8.48
N LEU A 358 -16.57 -0.02 -9.08
CA LEU A 358 -16.74 0.67 -10.38
C LEU A 358 -15.82 0.11 -11.48
N GLU A 359 -14.63 -0.40 -11.14
CA GLU A 359 -13.70 -1.04 -12.07
C GLU A 359 -14.04 -2.52 -12.27
N ILE A 360 -15.28 -2.78 -12.67
CA ILE A 360 -15.91 -4.11 -12.70
C ILE A 360 -15.03 -5.15 -13.41
N ASP A 361 -14.54 -4.86 -14.62
CA ASP A 361 -13.76 -5.82 -15.41
C ASP A 361 -12.43 -6.19 -14.74
N ARG A 362 -11.81 -5.25 -14.06
CA ARG A 362 -10.54 -5.47 -13.34
C ARG A 362 -10.76 -6.29 -12.09
N VAL A 363 -11.79 -5.94 -11.32
CA VAL A 363 -12.19 -6.68 -10.12
C VAL A 363 -12.61 -8.11 -10.48
N ALA A 364 -13.40 -8.26 -11.55
CA ALA A 364 -13.82 -9.58 -12.04
C ALA A 364 -12.62 -10.47 -12.40
N ARG A 365 -11.55 -9.92 -13.02
CA ARG A 365 -10.32 -10.68 -13.29
C ARG A 365 -9.62 -11.16 -12.01
N VAL A 366 -9.51 -10.28 -11.00
CA VAL A 366 -8.91 -10.65 -9.70
C VAL A 366 -9.70 -11.78 -9.05
N ILE A 367 -11.02 -11.62 -8.95
CA ILE A 367 -11.91 -12.62 -8.36
C ILE A 367 -11.86 -13.95 -9.15
N THR A 368 -11.91 -13.91 -10.49
CA THR A 368 -11.78 -15.13 -11.33
C THR A 368 -10.47 -15.86 -11.07
N THR A 369 -9.36 -15.12 -10.96
CA THR A 369 -8.05 -15.71 -10.67
C THR A 369 -8.03 -16.37 -9.30
N ALA A 370 -8.59 -15.72 -8.28
CA ALA A 370 -8.66 -16.24 -6.93
C ALA A 370 -9.56 -17.49 -6.83
N VAL A 371 -10.72 -17.47 -7.50
CA VAL A 371 -11.64 -18.65 -7.59
C VAL A 371 -10.91 -19.84 -8.21
N ARG A 372 -10.27 -19.67 -9.37
CA ARG A 372 -9.52 -20.74 -10.03
C ARG A 372 -8.40 -21.31 -9.18
N ALA A 373 -7.66 -20.43 -8.48
CA ALA A 373 -6.62 -20.88 -7.56
C ALA A 373 -7.18 -21.67 -6.38
N ALA A 374 -8.34 -21.28 -5.86
CA ALA A 374 -9.03 -21.99 -4.77
C ALA A 374 -9.58 -23.36 -5.22
N GLU A 375 -10.15 -23.45 -6.43
CA GLU A 375 -10.60 -24.70 -7.05
C GLU A 375 -9.44 -25.70 -7.27
N GLN A 376 -8.29 -25.21 -7.73
CA GLN A 376 -7.09 -26.04 -7.94
C GLN A 376 -6.53 -26.62 -6.65
N ARG A 377 -6.60 -25.88 -5.53
CA ARG A 377 -6.15 -26.37 -4.22
C ARG A 377 -6.99 -27.55 -3.73
N GLU A 378 -8.26 -27.61 -4.06
CA GLU A 378 -9.14 -28.72 -3.73
C GLU A 378 -8.80 -29.99 -4.51
N ALA A 379 -8.58 -29.88 -5.81
CA ALA A 379 -8.17 -31.01 -6.65
C ALA A 379 -6.87 -31.68 -6.17
N HIS A 380 -6.03 -30.99 -5.40
CA HIS A 380 -4.78 -31.48 -4.83
C HIS A 380 -4.87 -31.82 -3.33
N GLY A 381 -6.00 -31.54 -2.67
CA GLY A 381 -6.17 -31.61 -1.21
C GLY A 381 -6.31 -32.99 -0.59
N ALA A 382 -6.21 -34.08 -1.36
CA ALA A 382 -6.17 -35.45 -0.85
C ALA A 382 -4.75 -36.06 -0.77
N ARG A 383 -3.73 -35.32 -1.18
CA ARG A 383 -2.31 -35.71 -1.00
C ARG A 383 -1.55 -34.51 -0.45
N ARG A 384 -0.87 -34.70 0.70
CA ARG A 384 0.27 -33.84 1.06
C ARG A 384 1.09 -33.65 -0.21
N PRO A 385 1.44 -32.43 -0.63
CA PRO A 385 2.32 -32.28 -1.77
C PRO A 385 3.66 -32.89 -1.40
N SER A 386 3.93 -34.05 -1.94
CA SER A 386 5.29 -34.50 -2.18
C SER A 386 5.82 -33.49 -3.20
N VAL A 387 6.91 -32.85 -2.83
CA VAL A 387 7.75 -31.98 -3.61
C VAL A 387 7.76 -32.43 -5.07
N VAL A 388 7.11 -31.65 -5.94
CA VAL A 388 7.35 -31.77 -7.38
C VAL A 388 8.68 -31.12 -7.64
N SER A 389 9.67 -31.96 -7.86
CA SER A 389 10.97 -31.59 -8.34
C SER A 389 10.82 -30.90 -9.70
N VAL A 390 10.95 -29.58 -9.72
CA VAL A 390 11.35 -28.86 -10.92
C VAL A 390 12.85 -28.84 -10.92
N VAL A 391 13.38 -29.61 -11.87
CA VAL A 391 14.76 -29.63 -12.42
C VAL A 391 15.81 -28.89 -11.59
N GLU A 392 16.74 -29.68 -11.08
CA GLU A 392 17.96 -29.32 -10.41
C GLU A 392 18.75 -28.19 -11.08
N SER A 393 18.94 -27.12 -10.33
CA SER A 393 20.21 -26.42 -10.27
C SER A 393 20.49 -26.16 -8.80
N GLY A 394 21.54 -26.81 -8.31
CA GLY A 394 21.88 -27.05 -6.92
C GLY A 394 21.74 -25.87 -5.97
N ALA A 395 20.80 -25.98 -5.07
CA ALA A 395 20.84 -25.33 -3.78
C ALA A 395 20.17 -26.29 -2.77
N SER A 396 20.90 -26.66 -1.74
CA SER A 396 20.47 -27.56 -0.67
C SER A 396 19.20 -27.10 0.02
N PRO A 397 18.27 -28.01 0.42
CA PRO A 397 17.03 -27.66 1.11
C PRO A 397 17.33 -27.14 2.52
N ARG A 398 16.86 -25.95 2.84
CA ARG A 398 16.80 -25.47 4.22
C ARG A 398 15.80 -26.32 5.02
N ALA A 399 16.28 -26.87 6.13
CA ALA A 399 15.50 -27.58 7.14
C ALA A 399 14.44 -26.67 7.79
N PRO A 400 13.33 -27.21 8.35
CA PRO A 400 12.33 -26.40 9.05
C PRO A 400 12.94 -25.73 10.28
N LEU A 401 12.71 -24.43 10.40
CA LEU A 401 13.16 -23.60 11.50
C LEU A 401 12.54 -24.07 12.81
N GLY A 402 13.35 -24.77 13.59
CA GLY A 402 13.16 -24.84 15.04
C GLY A 402 13.36 -23.43 15.63
N THR A 403 12.79 -23.19 16.77
CA THR A 403 12.88 -21.97 17.57
C THR A 403 14.33 -21.67 17.97
N HIS A 404 15.14 -21.19 17.01
CA HIS A 404 16.41 -20.54 17.26
C HIS A 404 16.24 -19.07 16.97
N ALA A 405 16.71 -18.21 17.88
CA ALA A 405 16.85 -16.78 17.62
C ALA A 405 17.44 -16.59 16.22
N ALA A 406 16.74 -15.86 15.36
CA ALA A 406 17.17 -15.67 13.98
C ALA A 406 18.59 -15.09 13.98
N LYS A 407 19.51 -15.76 13.27
CA LYS A 407 20.89 -15.27 13.15
C LYS A 407 20.84 -13.85 12.58
N PRO A 408 21.51 -12.87 13.21
CA PRO A 408 21.47 -11.49 12.75
C PRO A 408 22.01 -11.39 11.31
N LEU A 409 21.40 -10.52 10.51
CA LEU A 409 21.89 -10.18 9.18
C LEU A 409 23.19 -9.39 9.33
N ARG A 410 24.31 -9.93 8.83
CA ARG A 410 25.65 -9.36 9.01
C ARG A 410 26.02 -8.51 7.81
N ILE A 411 26.32 -7.24 8.10
CA ILE A 411 26.55 -6.22 7.11
C ILE A 411 27.98 -5.70 7.18
N ALA A 412 28.64 -5.60 6.02
CA ALA A 412 29.79 -4.77 5.83
C ALA A 412 29.37 -3.43 5.18
N LEU A 413 29.68 -2.31 5.81
CA LEU A 413 29.34 -0.97 5.33
C LEU A 413 30.58 -0.27 4.76
N ALA A 414 30.61 -0.06 3.46
CA ALA A 414 31.64 0.76 2.81
C ALA A 414 31.19 2.23 2.75
N GLY A 415 31.69 3.04 3.68
CA GLY A 415 31.42 4.47 3.75
C GLY A 415 30.43 4.90 4.83
N CYS A 416 30.84 5.84 5.68
CA CYS A 416 30.03 6.47 6.72
C CYS A 416 29.99 7.99 6.49
N GLY A 417 29.52 8.41 5.31
CA GLY A 417 29.16 9.77 4.97
C GLY A 417 27.68 10.05 5.27
N HIS A 418 27.04 10.99 4.56
CA HIS A 418 25.63 11.32 4.77
C HIS A 418 24.70 10.09 4.63
N VAL A 419 24.87 9.27 3.59
CA VAL A 419 24.02 8.09 3.38
C VAL A 419 24.33 6.98 4.39
N GLY A 420 25.61 6.62 4.55
CA GLY A 420 25.99 5.54 5.47
C GLY A 420 25.73 5.89 6.94
N GLY A 421 25.88 7.16 7.35
CA GLY A 421 25.53 7.62 8.69
C GLY A 421 24.02 7.54 8.93
N SER A 422 23.20 8.09 8.02
CA SER A 422 21.74 7.97 8.13
C SER A 422 21.25 6.52 8.09
N LEU A 423 21.95 5.62 7.40
CA LEU A 423 21.61 4.19 7.39
C LEU A 423 21.87 3.54 8.77
N LEU A 424 22.97 3.89 9.44
CA LEU A 424 23.23 3.43 10.81
C LEU A 424 22.16 3.93 11.80
N ASP A 425 21.70 5.17 11.64
CA ASP A 425 20.61 5.71 12.46
C ASP A 425 19.31 4.93 12.23
N LEU A 426 18.95 4.66 10.96
CA LEU A 426 17.77 3.86 10.60
C LEU A 426 17.86 2.40 11.11
N PHE A 427 19.05 1.78 11.09
CA PHE A 427 19.24 0.46 11.70
C PHE A 427 18.93 0.53 13.20
N GLY A 428 19.40 1.58 13.89
CA GLY A 428 19.16 1.77 15.31
C GLY A 428 17.70 2.01 15.66
N GLU A 429 17.03 2.81 14.88
CA GLU A 429 15.58 3.06 15.03
C GLU A 429 14.76 1.79 14.82
N ARG A 430 15.12 1.01 13.78
CA ARG A 430 14.46 -0.27 13.49
C ARG A 430 14.64 -1.29 14.62
N GLU A 431 15.87 -1.50 15.13
CA GLU A 431 16.13 -2.41 16.23
C GLU A 431 15.37 -2.01 17.50
N ALA A 432 15.29 -0.70 17.77
CA ALA A 432 14.52 -0.17 18.90
C ALA A 432 13.00 -0.37 18.74
N ALA A 433 12.49 -0.27 17.50
CA ALA A 433 11.07 -0.41 17.18
C ALA A 433 10.62 -1.88 17.09
N ASN A 434 11.52 -2.82 16.80
CA ASN A 434 11.22 -4.24 16.62
C ASN A 434 12.31 -5.13 17.26
N PRO A 435 12.39 -5.19 18.61
CA PRO A 435 13.44 -5.93 19.32
C PRO A 435 13.37 -7.45 19.13
N ASP A 436 12.23 -7.99 18.70
CA ASP A 436 12.02 -9.43 18.44
C ASP A 436 12.12 -9.79 16.95
N GLY A 437 12.36 -8.81 16.08
CA GLY A 437 12.49 -9.01 14.64
C GLY A 437 13.86 -9.54 14.21
N PRO A 438 14.07 -9.75 12.90
CA PRO A 438 15.40 -10.13 12.40
C PRO A 438 16.40 -9.00 12.70
N HIS A 439 17.39 -9.32 13.55
CA HIS A 439 18.41 -8.37 13.97
C HIS A 439 19.39 -8.04 12.86
N ILE A 440 19.85 -6.79 12.83
CA ILE A 440 20.90 -6.30 11.95
C ILE A 440 22.17 -6.08 12.80
N ARG A 441 23.28 -6.60 12.30
CA ARG A 441 24.60 -6.36 12.88
C ARG A 441 25.55 -5.86 11.81
N VAL A 442 26.19 -4.72 12.07
CA VAL A 442 27.22 -4.19 11.18
C VAL A 442 28.57 -4.68 11.69
N GLU A 443 29.20 -5.59 10.96
CA GLU A 443 30.46 -6.23 11.39
C GLU A 443 31.66 -5.30 11.16
N ARG A 444 31.68 -4.56 10.03
CA ARG A 444 32.75 -3.63 9.65
C ARG A 444 32.20 -2.38 9.01
N VAL A 445 32.85 -1.26 9.28
CA VAL A 445 32.59 0.02 8.59
C VAL A 445 33.91 0.58 8.04
N LEU A 446 34.00 0.66 6.74
CA LEU A 446 35.14 1.27 6.06
C LEU A 446 35.01 2.80 6.01
N VAL A 447 36.02 3.50 6.52
CA VAL A 447 36.15 4.95 6.44
C VAL A 447 37.53 5.36 5.93
N ARG A 448 37.65 6.54 5.31
CA ARG A 448 38.94 7.04 4.85
C ARG A 448 39.85 7.49 6.00
N ASP A 449 39.27 8.00 7.05
CA ASP A 449 39.96 8.57 8.21
C ASP A 449 39.17 8.23 9.47
N ALA A 450 39.70 7.33 10.29
CA ALA A 450 39.08 6.88 11.53
C ALA A 450 39.12 7.94 12.65
N SER A 451 40.02 8.94 12.55
CA SER A 451 40.14 9.99 13.56
C SER A 451 39.02 11.04 13.46
N ARG A 452 38.34 11.15 12.33
CA ARG A 452 37.25 12.10 12.13
C ARG A 452 36.02 11.70 12.93
N PRO A 453 35.51 12.55 13.84
CA PRO A 453 34.30 12.25 14.60
C PRO A 453 33.07 12.00 13.70
N ARG A 454 32.29 10.98 14.03
CA ARG A 454 31.05 10.61 13.33
C ARG A 454 30.02 10.18 14.37
N PRO A 455 29.09 11.07 14.75
CA PRO A 455 28.07 10.76 15.77
C PRO A 455 27.29 9.48 15.49
N ALA A 456 26.99 9.18 14.22
CA ALA A 456 26.27 7.97 13.83
C ALA A 456 27.03 6.68 14.20
N LEU A 457 28.38 6.65 14.12
CA LEU A 457 29.18 5.51 14.55
C LEU A 457 29.12 5.34 16.08
N GLU A 458 29.27 6.42 16.82
CA GLU A 458 29.24 6.42 18.29
C GLU A 458 27.85 5.93 18.78
N GLN A 459 26.77 6.39 18.16
CA GLN A 459 25.41 5.95 18.46
C GLN A 459 25.18 4.48 18.10
N ALA A 460 25.66 4.01 16.96
CA ALA A 460 25.54 2.62 16.54
C ALA A 460 26.30 1.68 17.49
N MET A 461 27.49 2.08 17.98
CA MET A 461 28.24 1.34 19.01
C MET A 461 27.48 1.32 20.34
N ALA A 462 26.96 2.46 20.79
CA ALA A 462 26.20 2.55 22.03
C ALA A 462 24.92 1.70 22.03
N ARG A 463 24.32 1.50 20.84
CA ARG A 463 23.14 0.63 20.64
C ARG A 463 23.47 -0.85 20.39
N GLY A 464 24.76 -1.22 20.37
CA GLY A 464 25.20 -2.62 20.14
C GLY A 464 25.06 -3.13 18.70
N ILE A 465 24.76 -2.24 17.74
CA ILE A 465 24.63 -2.57 16.32
C ILE A 465 26.02 -2.73 15.67
N LEU A 466 27.00 -1.98 16.18
CA LEU A 466 28.36 -1.90 15.68
C LEU A 466 29.34 -2.26 16.81
N PRO A 467 30.26 -3.23 16.63
CA PRO A 467 31.35 -3.48 17.58
C PRO A 467 32.31 -2.30 17.70
N ALA A 468 32.95 -2.15 18.85
CA ALA A 468 33.85 -1.03 19.11
C ALA A 468 35.09 -1.01 18.20
N ASP A 469 35.53 -2.17 17.71
CA ASP A 469 36.69 -2.39 16.83
C ASP A 469 36.31 -2.50 15.34
N ALA A 470 35.05 -2.23 15.00
CA ALA A 470 34.53 -2.43 13.64
C ALA A 470 34.95 -1.36 12.62
N VAL A 471 35.44 -0.21 13.06
CA VAL A 471 35.83 0.87 12.16
C VAL A 471 37.23 0.62 11.58
N ILE A 472 37.30 0.50 10.27
CA ILE A 472 38.53 0.18 9.53
C ILE A 472 38.84 1.24 8.46
N THR A 473 40.10 1.33 8.07
CA THR A 473 40.58 2.22 6.98
C THR A 473 41.14 1.45 5.79
N ASP A 474 41.42 0.14 5.96
CA ASP A 474 41.90 -0.74 4.91
C ASP A 474 40.69 -1.41 4.18
N PRO A 475 40.47 -1.09 2.89
CA PRO A 475 39.41 -1.73 2.14
C PRO A 475 39.51 -3.28 2.02
N THR A 476 40.71 -3.82 2.12
CA THR A 476 40.96 -5.27 1.95
C THR A 476 40.37 -6.07 3.11
N ALA A 477 40.34 -5.48 4.31
CA ALA A 477 39.80 -6.11 5.53
C ALA A 477 38.25 -6.00 5.65
N LEU A 478 37.57 -5.30 4.75
CA LEU A 478 36.13 -5.07 4.89
C LEU A 478 35.28 -6.34 4.78
N LEU A 479 35.76 -7.32 4.02
CA LEU A 479 35.05 -8.58 3.76
C LEU A 479 35.71 -9.80 4.42
N ASP A 480 36.61 -9.61 5.40
CA ASP A 480 37.32 -10.71 6.05
C ASP A 480 36.41 -11.53 6.97
N ASP A 481 35.40 -10.92 7.54
CA ASP A 481 34.38 -11.59 8.33
C ASP A 481 33.35 -12.33 7.45
N ASP A 482 32.54 -13.14 8.10
CA ASP A 482 31.41 -13.82 7.46
C ASP A 482 30.26 -12.80 7.26
N ILE A 483 30.16 -12.23 6.05
CA ILE A 483 29.27 -11.13 5.68
C ILE A 483 28.14 -11.65 4.80
N ASP A 484 26.89 -11.27 5.11
CA ASP A 484 25.71 -11.59 4.31
C ASP A 484 25.45 -10.52 3.24
N VAL A 485 25.70 -9.24 3.57
CA VAL A 485 25.44 -8.10 2.67
C VAL A 485 26.57 -7.07 2.75
N LEU A 486 27.11 -6.70 1.60
CA LEU A 486 27.93 -5.50 1.45
C LEU A 486 27.05 -4.32 1.07
N VAL A 487 27.03 -3.27 1.90
CA VAL A 487 26.42 -1.97 1.53
C VAL A 487 27.53 -1.02 1.08
N GLU A 488 27.47 -0.56 -0.16
CA GLU A 488 28.45 0.35 -0.74
C GLU A 488 27.89 1.78 -0.87
N ALA A 489 28.47 2.71 -0.11
CA ALA A 489 28.12 4.14 -0.05
C ALA A 489 29.36 5.06 -0.03
N ILE A 490 30.52 4.59 -0.58
CA ILE A 490 31.75 5.39 -0.64
C ILE A 490 31.81 6.29 -1.89
N GLY A 491 31.09 5.90 -2.95
CA GLY A 491 31.13 6.60 -4.24
C GLY A 491 32.46 6.39 -5.01
N GLY A 492 32.52 6.96 -6.21
CA GLY A 492 33.64 6.78 -7.13
C GLY A 492 33.61 5.40 -7.80
N THR A 493 34.59 5.13 -8.67
CA THR A 493 34.56 3.91 -9.50
C THR A 493 35.74 2.97 -9.27
N THR A 494 36.75 3.37 -8.50
CA THR A 494 37.99 2.57 -8.30
C THR A 494 37.86 1.61 -7.13
N THR A 495 37.87 2.09 -5.90
CA THR A 495 37.77 1.26 -4.68
C THR A 495 36.40 0.60 -4.58
N ALA A 496 35.32 1.33 -4.88
CA ALA A 496 33.97 0.79 -4.91
C ALA A 496 33.85 -0.41 -5.84
N ARG A 497 34.41 -0.32 -7.05
CA ARG A 497 34.41 -1.42 -8.02
C ARG A 497 35.11 -2.67 -7.46
N THR A 498 36.32 -2.51 -6.91
CA THR A 498 37.08 -3.64 -6.36
C THR A 498 36.29 -4.35 -5.25
N LEU A 499 35.72 -3.59 -4.32
CA LEU A 499 34.90 -4.13 -3.22
C LEU A 499 33.66 -4.86 -3.73
N VAL A 500 32.89 -4.21 -4.62
CA VAL A 500 31.66 -4.78 -5.19
C VAL A 500 31.96 -6.05 -6.00
N GLU A 501 32.97 -6.03 -6.88
CA GLU A 501 33.34 -7.21 -7.67
C GLU A 501 33.83 -8.35 -6.78
N THR A 502 34.59 -8.05 -5.70
CA THR A 502 35.07 -9.05 -4.75
C THR A 502 33.92 -9.68 -3.98
N ALA A 503 32.99 -8.87 -3.46
CA ALA A 503 31.81 -9.35 -2.77
C ALA A 503 30.95 -10.25 -3.66
N LEU A 504 30.66 -9.81 -4.89
CA LEU A 504 29.86 -10.58 -5.83
C LEU A 504 30.51 -11.92 -6.22
N ARG A 505 31.85 -11.95 -6.42
CA ARG A 505 32.58 -13.21 -6.68
C ARG A 505 32.56 -14.17 -5.51
N ARG A 506 32.46 -13.66 -4.29
CA ARG A 506 32.33 -14.46 -3.05
C ARG A 506 30.88 -14.89 -2.77
N GLY A 507 29.93 -14.56 -3.63
CA GLY A 507 28.51 -14.85 -3.42
C GLY A 507 27.85 -13.95 -2.39
N ILE A 508 28.51 -12.87 -1.93
CA ILE A 508 27.97 -11.90 -0.97
C ILE A 508 27.01 -10.97 -1.74
N ARG A 509 25.83 -10.75 -1.18
CA ARG A 509 24.87 -9.82 -1.72
C ARG A 509 25.40 -8.39 -1.62
N VAL A 510 25.16 -7.57 -2.65
CA VAL A 510 25.59 -6.17 -2.68
C VAL A 510 24.40 -5.25 -2.81
N VAL A 511 24.36 -4.23 -1.96
CA VAL A 511 23.46 -3.08 -2.06
C VAL A 511 24.30 -1.83 -2.26
N THR A 512 24.03 -1.05 -3.33
CA THR A 512 24.84 0.14 -3.64
C THR A 512 23.99 1.37 -3.98
N ALA A 513 24.40 2.54 -3.50
CA ALA A 513 23.88 3.84 -3.91
C ALA A 513 24.77 4.55 -4.95
N ASN A 514 25.75 3.88 -5.51
CA ASN A 514 26.79 4.45 -6.37
C ASN A 514 26.38 4.49 -7.84
N LYS A 515 25.72 5.56 -8.22
CA LYS A 515 25.26 5.79 -9.59
C LYS A 515 26.39 5.85 -10.61
N ALA A 516 27.57 6.39 -10.24
CA ALA A 516 28.70 6.47 -11.16
C ALA A 516 29.24 5.08 -11.52
N LEU A 517 29.40 4.19 -10.55
CA LEU A 517 29.82 2.81 -10.78
C LEU A 517 28.80 2.05 -11.64
N LEU A 518 27.51 2.21 -11.34
CA LEU A 518 26.43 1.56 -12.10
C LEU A 518 26.27 2.11 -13.51
N GLY A 519 26.42 3.43 -13.68
CA GLY A 519 26.39 4.08 -15.00
C GLY A 519 27.56 3.67 -15.91
N GLU A 520 28.68 3.22 -15.32
CA GLU A 520 29.83 2.70 -16.05
C GLU A 520 29.79 1.17 -16.26
N ARG A 521 29.38 0.40 -15.24
CA ARG A 521 29.58 -1.04 -15.16
C ARG A 521 28.34 -1.84 -14.72
N GLY A 522 27.19 -1.21 -14.57
CA GLY A 522 26.01 -1.82 -13.95
C GLY A 522 25.61 -3.16 -14.56
N ALA A 523 25.55 -3.25 -15.89
CA ALA A 523 25.20 -4.50 -16.58
C ALA A 523 26.21 -5.62 -16.32
N ALA A 524 27.51 -5.31 -16.34
CA ALA A 524 28.57 -6.27 -16.06
C ALA A 524 28.54 -6.77 -14.60
N LEU A 525 28.30 -5.87 -13.65
CA LEU A 525 28.18 -6.21 -12.22
C LEU A 525 26.94 -7.07 -11.96
N GLN A 526 25.83 -6.77 -12.61
CA GLN A 526 24.59 -7.57 -12.52
C GLN A 526 24.82 -8.98 -13.12
N ALA A 527 25.53 -9.10 -14.24
CA ALA A 527 25.90 -10.39 -14.81
C ALA A 527 26.82 -11.18 -13.86
N LEU A 528 27.79 -10.51 -13.23
CA LEU A 528 28.67 -11.11 -12.23
C LEU A 528 27.89 -11.61 -11.02
N ALA A 529 26.92 -10.85 -10.51
CA ALA A 529 26.05 -11.26 -9.41
C ALA A 529 25.30 -12.55 -9.76
N ARG A 530 24.66 -12.59 -10.94
CA ARG A 530 23.91 -13.78 -11.41
C ARG A 530 24.81 -14.99 -11.56
N ALA A 531 26.02 -14.81 -12.13
CA ALA A 531 26.99 -15.91 -12.34
C ALA A 531 27.46 -16.54 -11.02
N ASN A 532 27.40 -15.80 -9.91
CA ASN A 532 27.81 -16.27 -8.58
C ASN A 532 26.60 -16.54 -7.65
N GLY A 533 25.38 -16.65 -8.18
CA GLY A 533 24.18 -16.99 -7.40
C GLY A 533 23.80 -15.96 -6.35
N THR A 534 24.17 -14.68 -6.53
CA THR A 534 23.90 -13.61 -5.61
C THR A 534 23.15 -12.44 -6.28
N ARG A 535 22.89 -11.36 -5.55
CA ARG A 535 22.12 -10.20 -6.03
C ARG A 535 22.92 -8.92 -5.92
N LEU A 536 22.61 -7.99 -6.86
CA LEU A 536 23.02 -6.59 -6.82
C LEU A 536 21.76 -5.72 -6.83
N ASP A 537 21.52 -5.02 -5.72
CA ASP A 537 20.38 -4.13 -5.53
C ASP A 537 20.86 -2.68 -5.43
N PHE A 538 20.09 -1.71 -5.97
CA PHE A 538 20.58 -0.35 -6.11
C PHE A 538 19.48 0.73 -6.23
N GLU A 539 18.37 0.55 -5.52
CA GLU A 539 17.28 1.54 -5.50
C GLU A 539 17.79 2.94 -5.09
N GLY A 540 18.68 2.98 -4.10
CA GLY A 540 19.29 4.23 -3.62
C GLY A 540 20.16 4.97 -4.64
N ALA A 541 20.51 4.37 -5.77
CA ALA A 541 21.34 4.99 -6.80
C ALA A 541 20.57 5.96 -7.72
N VAL A 542 19.24 5.84 -7.81
CA VAL A 542 18.42 6.64 -8.74
C VAL A 542 17.25 7.28 -8.01
N CYS A 543 17.24 8.62 -7.94
CA CYS A 543 16.14 9.43 -7.39
C CYS A 543 15.73 9.12 -5.94
N GLY A 544 16.64 8.63 -5.10
CA GLY A 544 16.51 8.51 -3.65
C GLY A 544 15.19 7.87 -3.18
N ALA A 545 14.23 8.68 -2.77
CA ALA A 545 12.95 8.21 -2.22
C ALA A 545 11.93 7.72 -3.28
N ILE A 546 12.23 7.79 -4.57
CA ILE A 546 11.34 7.29 -5.63
C ILE A 546 11.72 5.85 -5.95
N PRO A 547 10.85 4.83 -5.77
CA PRO A 547 11.16 3.42 -6.02
C PRO A 547 11.19 3.09 -7.52
N ILE A 548 11.99 3.86 -8.29
CA ILE A 548 11.96 3.84 -9.74
C ILE A 548 12.70 2.64 -10.34
N VAL A 549 13.79 2.19 -9.71
CA VAL A 549 14.58 1.03 -10.17
C VAL A 549 13.72 -0.23 -10.10
N ARG A 550 13.06 -0.46 -8.96
CA ARG A 550 12.13 -1.58 -8.77
C ARG A 550 10.96 -1.49 -9.74
N CYS A 551 10.37 -0.31 -9.89
CA CYS A 551 9.25 -0.10 -10.80
C CYS A 551 9.63 -0.43 -12.27
N VAL A 552 10.78 0.02 -12.76
CA VAL A 552 11.24 -0.29 -14.13
C VAL A 552 11.55 -1.78 -14.26
N ARG A 553 12.20 -2.39 -13.28
CA ARG A 553 12.59 -3.82 -13.33
C ARG A 553 11.42 -4.79 -13.29
N THR A 554 10.39 -4.50 -12.48
CA THR A 554 9.29 -5.45 -12.21
C THR A 554 7.94 -4.96 -12.69
N GLY A 555 7.64 -3.68 -12.59
CA GLY A 555 6.31 -3.13 -12.87
C GLY A 555 6.11 -2.65 -14.32
N ALA A 556 7.18 -2.30 -15.03
CA ALA A 556 7.11 -1.77 -16.39
C ALA A 556 7.68 -2.70 -17.45
N ALA A 557 8.41 -3.75 -17.06
CA ALA A 557 9.07 -4.67 -17.99
C ALA A 557 8.11 -5.41 -18.95
N GLY A 558 6.83 -5.55 -18.58
CA GLY A 558 5.83 -6.27 -19.39
C GLY A 558 4.98 -5.39 -20.31
N VAL A 559 5.17 -4.06 -20.33
CA VAL A 559 4.26 -3.13 -21.02
C VAL A 559 4.86 -2.36 -22.22
N GLY A 560 6.05 -2.75 -22.69
CA GLY A 560 6.70 -2.12 -23.83
C GLY A 560 7.02 -0.63 -23.57
N ILE A 561 8.05 -0.37 -22.75
CA ILE A 561 8.49 1.00 -22.47
C ILE A 561 8.99 1.64 -23.76
N THR A 562 8.49 2.83 -24.10
CA THR A 562 8.87 3.58 -25.31
C THR A 562 9.77 4.76 -24.99
N LYS A 563 9.61 5.36 -23.81
CA LYS A 563 10.38 6.51 -23.38
C LYS A 563 10.47 6.59 -21.86
N VAL A 564 11.61 7.02 -21.35
CA VAL A 564 11.80 7.44 -19.96
C VAL A 564 12.26 8.88 -19.96
N SER A 565 11.62 9.72 -19.16
CA SER A 565 12.00 11.12 -19.02
C SER A 565 11.88 11.57 -17.58
N GLY A 566 12.60 12.63 -17.19
CA GLY A 566 12.55 13.10 -15.81
C GLY A 566 13.32 14.37 -15.52
N ILE A 567 12.95 15.03 -14.42
CA ILE A 567 13.77 15.96 -13.67
C ILE A 567 14.50 15.10 -12.64
N LEU A 568 15.75 14.69 -12.97
CA LEU A 568 16.49 13.68 -12.22
C LEU A 568 17.48 14.29 -11.20
N ASN A 569 17.57 15.62 -11.14
CA ASN A 569 18.45 16.30 -10.20
C ASN A 569 17.72 17.46 -9.51
N GLY A 570 17.60 17.37 -8.19
CA GLY A 570 16.88 18.35 -7.36
C GLY A 570 17.62 19.69 -7.25
N THR A 571 18.96 19.68 -7.21
CA THR A 571 19.78 20.91 -7.13
C THR A 571 19.56 21.78 -8.36
N SER A 572 19.68 21.22 -9.56
CA SER A 572 19.47 21.94 -10.82
C SER A 572 18.02 22.46 -10.95
N ASN A 573 17.03 21.68 -10.50
CA ASN A 573 15.64 22.13 -10.49
C ASN A 573 15.43 23.32 -9.58
N TYR A 574 15.96 23.26 -8.34
CA TYR A 574 15.89 24.35 -7.38
C TYR A 574 16.59 25.61 -7.89
N VAL A 575 17.80 25.48 -8.45
CA VAL A 575 18.57 26.63 -8.99
C VAL A 575 17.81 27.32 -10.12
N LEU A 576 17.24 26.58 -11.08
CA LEU A 576 16.44 27.16 -12.16
C LEU A 576 15.18 27.86 -11.64
N GLU A 577 14.56 27.35 -10.60
CA GLU A 577 13.40 27.97 -9.96
C GLU A 577 13.76 29.30 -9.31
N ARG A 578 14.88 29.39 -8.56
CA ARG A 578 15.36 30.67 -7.98
C ARG A 578 15.75 31.68 -9.05
N VAL A 579 16.37 31.22 -10.14
CA VAL A 579 16.69 32.10 -11.29
C VAL A 579 15.42 32.65 -11.95
N ALA A 580 14.38 31.82 -12.10
CA ALA A 580 13.08 32.25 -12.61
C ALA A 580 12.37 33.27 -11.71
N GLU A 581 12.67 33.29 -10.42
CA GLU A 581 12.20 34.28 -9.43
C GLU A 581 13.00 35.56 -9.42
N GLY A 582 14.04 35.70 -10.28
CA GLY A 582 14.84 36.89 -10.45
C GLY A 582 16.17 36.92 -9.70
N HIS A 583 16.54 35.79 -9.03
CA HIS A 583 17.88 35.71 -8.42
C HIS A 583 18.97 35.45 -9.47
N SER A 584 20.16 35.93 -9.23
CA SER A 584 21.32 35.59 -10.07
C SER A 584 21.66 34.08 -9.90
N LEU A 585 22.33 33.50 -10.90
CA LEU A 585 22.79 32.12 -10.83
C LEU A 585 23.67 31.86 -9.60
N ALA A 586 24.57 32.80 -9.28
CA ALA A 586 25.47 32.70 -8.12
C ALA A 586 24.70 32.70 -6.78
N GLU A 587 23.69 33.55 -6.64
CA GLU A 587 22.86 33.64 -5.42
C GLU A 587 21.99 32.39 -5.27
N ALA A 588 21.42 31.85 -6.39
CA ALA A 588 20.66 30.63 -6.41
C ALA A 588 21.50 29.43 -5.95
N ILE A 589 22.75 29.32 -6.45
CA ILE A 589 23.68 28.25 -6.04
C ILE A 589 24.05 28.41 -4.56
N ALA A 590 24.43 29.63 -4.11
CA ALA A 590 24.77 29.86 -2.71
C ALA A 590 23.62 29.56 -1.75
N THR A 591 22.39 29.80 -2.18
CA THR A 591 21.20 29.47 -1.40
C THR A 591 20.97 27.96 -1.36
N ALA A 592 21.12 27.22 -2.47
CA ALA A 592 21.05 25.78 -2.50
C ALA A 592 22.08 25.14 -1.56
N GLN A 593 23.30 25.66 -1.51
CA GLN A 593 24.37 25.22 -0.62
C GLN A 593 24.02 25.45 0.86
N ARG A 594 23.51 26.62 1.21
CA ARG A 594 23.08 26.93 2.60
C ARG A 594 21.94 26.03 3.07
N LEU A 595 21.04 25.64 2.17
CA LEU A 595 19.91 24.75 2.46
C LEU A 595 20.30 23.27 2.41
N GLY A 596 21.55 22.94 2.07
CA GLY A 596 22.01 21.56 1.95
C GLY A 596 21.53 20.83 0.70
N TYR A 597 20.99 21.55 -0.30
CA TYR A 597 20.57 20.97 -1.58
C TYR A 597 21.71 20.81 -2.57
N ALA A 598 22.80 21.58 -2.37
CA ALA A 598 24.01 21.51 -3.16
C ALA A 598 25.22 21.29 -2.26
N GLU A 599 26.19 20.51 -2.73
CA GLU A 599 27.51 20.38 -2.11
C GLU A 599 28.37 21.62 -2.39
N ALA A 600 29.56 21.68 -1.77
CA ALA A 600 30.51 22.81 -1.97
C ALA A 600 30.90 22.96 -3.45
N ASP A 601 31.00 21.86 -4.20
CA ASP A 601 31.19 21.87 -5.66
C ASP A 601 29.94 21.28 -6.36
N PRO A 602 28.99 22.10 -6.84
CA PRO A 602 27.77 21.67 -7.51
C PRO A 602 27.96 21.43 -9.02
N THR A 603 29.18 21.38 -9.52
CA THR A 603 29.46 21.30 -10.96
C THR A 603 28.77 20.15 -11.64
N ARG A 604 28.72 18.95 -11.02
CA ARG A 604 28.07 17.77 -11.58
C ARG A 604 26.55 17.89 -11.64
N ASP A 605 25.96 18.63 -10.75
CA ASP A 605 24.53 18.93 -10.74
C ASP A 605 24.16 19.90 -11.85
N LEU A 606 24.92 21.01 -11.94
CA LEU A 606 24.65 22.09 -12.88
C LEU A 606 24.99 21.72 -14.33
N ASN A 607 26.06 20.96 -14.57
CA ASN A 607 26.42 20.51 -15.92
C ASN A 607 25.58 19.32 -16.42
N GLY A 608 24.66 18.78 -15.56
CA GLY A 608 23.76 17.68 -15.91
C GLY A 608 24.38 16.28 -15.82
N GLN A 609 25.62 16.13 -15.31
CA GLN A 609 26.29 14.83 -15.19
C GLN A 609 25.57 13.88 -14.22
N ASP A 610 25.07 14.40 -13.11
CA ASP A 610 24.30 13.61 -12.16
C ASP A 610 23.01 13.06 -12.79
N ALA A 611 22.31 13.87 -13.58
CA ALA A 611 21.12 13.45 -14.32
C ALA A 611 21.45 12.43 -15.41
N GLU A 612 22.63 12.57 -16.06
CA GLU A 612 23.11 11.59 -17.05
C GLU A 612 23.38 10.24 -16.42
N ASP A 613 24.10 10.17 -15.30
CA ASP A 613 24.43 8.91 -14.63
C ASP A 613 23.14 8.14 -14.26
N LYS A 614 22.14 8.85 -13.71
CA LYS A 614 20.83 8.25 -13.40
C LYS A 614 20.07 7.81 -14.66
N LEU A 615 20.08 8.61 -15.72
CA LEU A 615 19.40 8.28 -16.97
C LEU A 615 20.03 7.07 -17.67
N ARG A 616 21.34 6.88 -17.59
CA ARG A 616 22.05 5.70 -18.11
C ARG A 616 21.58 4.42 -17.41
N ILE A 617 21.39 4.47 -16.08
CA ILE A 617 20.86 3.34 -15.29
C ILE A 617 19.41 3.05 -15.72
N LEU A 618 18.56 4.07 -15.84
CA LEU A 618 17.18 3.91 -16.26
C LEU A 618 17.07 3.37 -17.70
N ALA A 619 17.92 3.82 -18.62
CA ALA A 619 17.96 3.33 -19.98
C ALA A 619 18.38 1.85 -20.05
N TRP A 620 19.37 1.47 -19.25
CA TRP A 620 19.77 0.07 -19.13
C TRP A 620 18.62 -0.81 -18.62
N LEU A 621 17.94 -0.39 -17.56
CA LEU A 621 16.83 -1.15 -17.00
C LEU A 621 15.61 -1.23 -17.91
N ALA A 622 15.28 -0.13 -18.61
CA ALA A 622 14.10 -0.04 -19.45
C ALA A 622 14.27 -0.70 -20.83
N PHE A 623 15.46 -0.59 -21.40
CA PHE A 623 15.70 -0.96 -22.80
C PHE A 623 16.82 -1.99 -22.99
N GLY A 624 17.48 -2.44 -21.92
CA GLY A 624 18.60 -3.38 -21.98
C GLY A 624 19.89 -2.80 -22.57
N ILE A 625 20.01 -1.48 -22.69
CA ILE A 625 21.14 -0.81 -23.31
C ILE A 625 22.32 -0.79 -22.33
N GLU A 626 23.50 -1.21 -22.77
CA GLU A 626 24.71 -1.07 -21.97
C GLU A 626 24.94 0.40 -21.64
N PRO A 627 25.03 0.79 -20.35
CA PRO A 627 25.13 2.20 -19.95
C PRO A 627 26.24 2.98 -20.65
N ALA A 628 27.42 2.36 -20.85
CA ALA A 628 28.56 3.00 -21.49
C ALA A 628 28.35 3.24 -22.99
N SER A 629 27.47 2.47 -23.67
CA SER A 629 27.20 2.59 -25.10
C SER A 629 26.11 3.60 -25.44
N LEU A 630 25.37 4.11 -24.48
CA LEU A 630 24.28 5.04 -24.69
C LEU A 630 24.80 6.39 -25.22
N LYS A 631 24.32 6.80 -26.39
CA LYS A 631 24.62 8.12 -26.96
C LYS A 631 23.89 9.20 -26.18
N VAL A 632 24.65 10.17 -25.65
CA VAL A 632 24.10 11.22 -24.79
C VAL A 632 24.38 12.59 -25.38
N ILE A 633 23.34 13.42 -25.46
CA ILE A 633 23.41 14.85 -25.79
C ILE A 633 23.09 15.61 -24.52
N ARG A 634 24.08 16.37 -24.01
CA ARG A 634 23.94 17.05 -22.73
C ARG A 634 24.30 18.53 -22.83
N ARG A 635 23.44 19.38 -22.27
CA ARG A 635 23.70 20.79 -21.99
C ARG A 635 23.28 21.07 -20.55
N GLY A 636 24.16 21.65 -19.76
CA GLY A 636 23.92 22.04 -18.38
C GLY A 636 23.31 23.44 -18.23
N ILE A 637 23.35 23.93 -17.00
CA ILE A 637 22.91 25.27 -16.61
C ILE A 637 24.15 26.15 -16.53
N ASP A 638 24.28 27.07 -17.47
CA ASP A 638 25.28 28.11 -17.53
C ASP A 638 24.64 29.52 -17.42
N ALA A 639 25.44 30.58 -17.53
CA ALA A 639 24.94 31.94 -17.48
C ALA A 639 23.94 32.25 -18.60
N GLU A 640 24.11 31.67 -19.78
CA GLU A 640 23.19 31.82 -20.91
C GLU A 640 21.85 31.16 -20.64
N THR A 641 21.88 29.96 -20.11
CA THR A 641 20.68 29.22 -19.68
C THR A 641 19.95 29.98 -18.55
N ALA A 642 20.66 30.51 -17.58
CA ALA A 642 20.06 31.30 -16.52
C ALA A 642 19.36 32.57 -17.06
N ALA A 643 20.05 33.34 -17.93
CA ALA A 643 19.45 34.51 -18.57
C ALA A 643 18.23 34.15 -19.43
N TRP A 644 18.25 32.99 -20.08
CA TRP A 644 17.07 32.46 -20.83
C TRP A 644 15.95 32.10 -19.87
N ALA A 645 16.22 31.42 -18.75
CA ALA A 645 15.20 31.06 -17.77
C ALA A 645 14.48 32.30 -17.18
N THR A 646 15.22 33.40 -16.90
CA THR A 646 14.62 34.67 -16.46
C THR A 646 13.70 35.27 -17.51
N ARG A 647 14.08 35.23 -18.79
CA ARG A 647 13.19 35.74 -19.88
C ARG A 647 11.96 34.91 -20.03
N VAL A 648 12.07 33.57 -20.00
CA VAL A 648 10.96 32.63 -20.12
C VAL A 648 9.97 32.80 -18.95
N ALA A 649 10.49 33.07 -17.74
CA ALA A 649 9.66 33.30 -16.57
C ALA A 649 8.78 34.57 -16.70
N ALA A 650 9.25 35.60 -17.40
CA ALA A 650 8.46 36.81 -17.68
C ALA A 650 7.23 36.51 -18.59
N ASP A 651 7.28 35.46 -19.40
CA ASP A 651 6.17 34.99 -20.23
C ASP A 651 5.19 34.08 -19.45
N GLY A 652 5.46 33.78 -18.17
CA GLY A 652 4.65 32.87 -17.35
C GLY A 652 5.08 31.39 -17.45
N ASP A 653 6.04 31.06 -18.28
CA ASP A 653 6.56 29.70 -18.47
C ASP A 653 7.76 29.42 -17.52
N ARG A 654 8.33 28.23 -17.62
CA ARG A 654 9.49 27.81 -16.82
C ARG A 654 10.54 27.17 -17.71
N VAL A 655 11.79 27.19 -17.26
CA VAL A 655 12.87 26.37 -17.83
C VAL A 655 13.19 25.26 -16.83
N LYS A 656 13.20 24.03 -17.28
CA LYS A 656 13.54 22.84 -16.49
C LYS A 656 14.66 22.07 -17.17
N LEU A 657 15.58 21.45 -16.40
CA LEU A 657 16.57 20.54 -16.92
C LEU A 657 15.93 19.15 -17.06
N ILE A 658 15.48 18.81 -18.26
CA ILE A 658 14.79 17.55 -18.54
C ILE A 658 15.75 16.54 -19.12
N ALA A 659 15.87 15.39 -18.47
CA ALA A 659 16.56 14.20 -18.95
C ALA A 659 15.55 13.29 -19.63
N SER A 660 15.86 12.76 -20.81
CA SER A 660 14.99 11.83 -21.53
C SER A 660 15.78 10.84 -22.36
N VAL A 661 15.28 9.62 -22.48
CA VAL A 661 15.77 8.60 -23.42
C VAL A 661 14.59 7.99 -24.17
N ALA A 662 14.70 7.96 -25.49
CA ALA A 662 13.70 7.37 -26.37
C ALA A 662 14.37 6.75 -27.59
N ARG A 663 13.64 5.89 -28.31
CA ARG A 663 14.08 5.32 -29.55
C ARG A 663 13.94 6.33 -30.69
N GLU A 664 14.99 6.53 -31.43
CA GLU A 664 15.04 7.36 -32.65
C GLU A 664 15.57 6.53 -33.82
N GLY A 665 14.67 6.11 -34.71
CA GLY A 665 15.00 5.14 -35.73
C GLY A 665 15.42 3.80 -35.13
N ASN A 666 16.65 3.37 -35.37
CA ASN A 666 17.22 2.13 -34.83
C ASN A 666 18.08 2.33 -33.57
N GLU A 667 18.28 3.55 -33.13
CA GLU A 667 19.12 3.88 -31.97
C GLU A 667 18.29 4.45 -30.82
N TYR A 668 18.81 4.32 -29.59
CA TYR A 668 18.30 5.05 -28.46
C TYR A 668 19.18 6.26 -28.20
N VAL A 669 18.57 7.42 -28.04
CA VAL A 669 19.26 8.67 -27.80
C VAL A 669 18.80 9.25 -26.48
N ALA A 670 19.78 9.55 -25.62
CA ALA A 670 19.55 10.25 -24.36
C ALA A 670 19.80 11.74 -24.52
N ARG A 671 18.93 12.57 -23.94
CA ARG A 671 19.06 14.02 -23.92
C ARG A 671 18.92 14.53 -22.50
N ILE A 672 19.80 15.41 -22.08
CA ILE A 672 19.71 16.18 -20.85
C ILE A 672 19.81 17.66 -21.22
N LEU A 673 18.68 18.32 -21.36
CA LEU A 673 18.62 19.65 -21.93
C LEU A 673 17.74 20.59 -21.09
N PRO A 674 18.18 21.86 -20.91
CA PRO A 674 17.27 22.93 -20.46
C PRO A 674 16.12 23.04 -21.48
N THR A 675 14.88 22.93 -20.99
CA THR A 675 13.66 22.87 -21.81
C THR A 675 12.65 23.88 -21.30
N ARG A 676 12.06 24.68 -22.19
CA ARG A 676 10.93 25.55 -21.88
C ARG A 676 9.69 24.69 -21.72
N VAL A 677 8.95 24.88 -20.64
CA VAL A 677 7.71 24.21 -20.31
C VAL A 677 6.64 25.25 -19.97
N THR A 678 5.40 25.03 -20.43
CA THR A 678 4.28 25.91 -20.15
C THR A 678 3.80 25.75 -18.71
N GLY A 679 3.10 26.73 -18.16
CA GLY A 679 2.67 26.69 -16.75
C GLY A 679 1.78 25.53 -16.37
N ASP A 680 1.05 24.94 -17.32
CA ASP A 680 0.17 23.77 -17.18
C ASP A 680 0.88 22.42 -17.44
N ASP A 681 2.12 22.45 -17.91
CA ASP A 681 2.91 21.23 -18.15
C ASP A 681 3.23 20.52 -16.83
N VAL A 682 3.21 19.19 -16.86
CA VAL A 682 3.55 18.33 -15.70
C VAL A 682 4.94 18.65 -15.13
N TRP A 683 5.88 19.11 -15.97
CA TRP A 683 7.23 19.47 -15.56
C TRP A 683 7.29 20.82 -14.84
N ALA A 684 6.41 21.77 -15.17
CA ALA A 684 6.37 23.09 -14.53
C ALA A 684 5.97 23.00 -13.05
N GLN A 685 5.18 21.99 -12.70
CA GLN A 685 4.69 21.74 -11.35
C GLN A 685 5.73 21.14 -10.39
N VAL A 686 6.92 20.77 -10.88
CA VAL A 686 8.00 20.23 -10.03
C VAL A 686 8.77 21.38 -9.40
N SER A 687 8.59 21.61 -8.10
CA SER A 687 9.25 22.69 -7.36
C SER A 687 10.32 22.17 -6.39
N GLY A 688 11.24 23.07 -6.01
CA GLY A 688 12.27 22.79 -5.01
C GLY A 688 13.21 21.63 -5.40
N PRO A 689 13.71 20.86 -4.42
CA PRO A 689 14.65 19.76 -4.66
C PRO A 689 13.98 18.44 -5.09
N PHE A 690 12.73 18.50 -5.58
CA PHE A 690 12.00 17.29 -5.99
C PHE A 690 12.46 16.80 -7.36
N ASN A 691 12.47 15.47 -7.49
CA ASN A 691 12.60 14.77 -8.77
C ASN A 691 11.23 14.29 -9.25
N ARG A 692 11.11 14.17 -10.57
CA ARG A 692 9.96 13.53 -11.22
C ARG A 692 10.47 12.64 -12.36
N VAL A 693 9.95 11.42 -12.46
CA VAL A 693 10.23 10.47 -13.54
C VAL A 693 8.92 10.12 -14.23
N VAL A 694 8.92 10.14 -15.55
CA VAL A 694 7.81 9.69 -16.39
C VAL A 694 8.28 8.54 -17.24
N ILE A 695 7.55 7.42 -17.16
CA ILE A 695 7.74 6.23 -17.99
C ILE A 695 6.56 6.16 -18.96
N GLU A 696 6.85 6.28 -20.25
CA GLU A 696 5.85 6.13 -21.30
C GLU A 696 5.92 4.71 -21.88
N SER A 697 4.77 4.11 -22.14
CA SER A 697 4.65 2.76 -22.68
C SER A 697 3.53 2.67 -23.72
N GLU A 698 3.64 1.72 -24.66
CA GLU A 698 2.65 1.53 -25.72
C GLU A 698 1.27 1.15 -25.19
N THR A 699 1.23 0.29 -24.17
CA THR A 699 -0.02 -0.30 -23.69
C THR A 699 -0.60 0.38 -22.45
N ALA A 700 0.25 1.05 -21.63
CA ALA A 700 -0.17 1.60 -20.35
C ALA A 700 -0.09 3.15 -20.27
N GLY A 701 0.28 3.81 -21.36
CA GLY A 701 0.45 5.26 -21.41
C GLY A 701 1.59 5.77 -20.53
N ALA A 702 1.48 7.00 -20.05
CA ALA A 702 2.48 7.65 -19.19
C ALA A 702 2.20 7.35 -17.71
N ARG A 703 3.24 6.97 -16.97
CA ARG A 703 3.25 6.81 -15.51
C ARG A 703 4.19 7.84 -14.91
N VAL A 704 3.73 8.56 -13.91
CA VAL A 704 4.46 9.66 -13.27
C VAL A 704 4.82 9.29 -11.84
N PHE A 705 6.10 9.45 -11.49
CA PHE A 705 6.64 9.23 -10.15
C PHE A 705 7.29 10.51 -9.66
N GLN A 706 7.01 10.94 -8.43
CA GLN A 706 7.59 12.14 -7.87
C GLN A 706 7.95 11.94 -6.40
N GLY A 707 9.06 12.51 -6.00
CA GLY A 707 9.51 12.47 -4.61
C GLY A 707 10.80 13.27 -4.41
N PRO A 708 11.31 13.34 -3.17
CA PRO A 708 12.63 13.90 -2.90
C PRO A 708 13.70 13.14 -3.68
N GLY A 709 14.49 13.87 -4.46
CA GLY A 709 15.47 13.27 -5.39
C GLY A 709 16.83 12.95 -4.78
N ALA A 710 17.13 13.52 -3.62
CA ALA A 710 18.40 13.40 -2.91
C ALA A 710 18.21 13.68 -1.43
N GLY A 711 19.24 13.35 -0.63
CA GLY A 711 19.26 13.53 0.83
C GLY A 711 19.74 12.26 1.53
N GLY A 712 20.51 12.41 2.59
CA GLY A 712 21.08 11.27 3.33
C GLY A 712 19.99 10.28 3.76
N LEU A 713 18.93 10.76 4.40
CA LEU A 713 17.84 9.95 4.92
C LEU A 713 17.01 9.28 3.81
N ALA A 714 16.67 10.02 2.74
CA ALA A 714 15.88 9.49 1.63
C ALA A 714 16.61 8.34 0.90
N THR A 715 17.90 8.53 0.62
CA THR A 715 18.75 7.50 0.00
C THR A 715 19.00 6.33 0.94
N ALA A 716 19.23 6.59 2.25
CA ALA A 716 19.40 5.55 3.25
C ALA A 716 18.15 4.69 3.42
N GLY A 717 16.95 5.29 3.33
CA GLY A 717 15.68 4.55 3.33
C GLY A 717 15.56 3.57 2.15
N ALA A 718 15.93 3.99 0.95
CA ALA A 718 15.96 3.11 -0.22
C ALA A 718 17.00 1.98 -0.07
N VAL A 719 18.18 2.29 0.45
CA VAL A 719 19.22 1.29 0.76
C VAL A 719 18.75 0.31 1.83
N LEU A 720 18.10 0.79 2.89
CA LEU A 720 17.50 -0.06 3.92
C LEU A 720 16.44 -1.01 3.33
N ALA A 721 15.56 -0.51 2.47
CA ALA A 721 14.56 -1.34 1.78
C ALA A 721 15.22 -2.43 0.92
N ASP A 722 16.33 -2.09 0.24
CA ASP A 722 17.10 -3.09 -0.50
C ASP A 722 17.82 -4.09 0.43
N VAL A 723 18.34 -3.68 1.57
CA VAL A 723 18.97 -4.59 2.56
C VAL A 723 17.96 -5.60 3.10
N LEU A 724 16.74 -5.18 3.36
CA LEU A 724 15.69 -6.00 3.97
C LEU A 724 14.91 -6.87 2.95
N SER A 725 15.05 -6.61 1.65
CA SER A 725 14.39 -7.40 0.58
C SER A 725 15.18 -8.70 0.31
#